data_a5c812ba006888b501faf649b881326c
#
_entry.id   a5c812ba006888b501faf649b881326c
#
_cell.length_a   1.000
_cell.length_b   1.000
_cell.length_c   1.000
_cell.angle_alpha   90.00
_cell.angle_beta   90.00
_cell.angle_gamma   90.00
#
_symmetry.space_group_name_H-M   'P 1'
#
loop_
_entity.id
_entity.type
_entity.pdbx_description
1 polymer ?
#
loop_
_entity_poly.entity_id
_entity_poly.type
_entity_poly.pdbx_seq_one_letter_code
_entity_poly.pdbx_strand_id
1 'polypeptide(L)'
;MPEAEELAFDADSWRHCHVWTPKSAQWPCSQAALARLHKGRIEIGGLIQVTVVDNSVEQSAIIPRCDWKMSTIDEDLPLLFLKQLMDPKNNKLDDAIAETHTPVMQQYLRIKAEHPESIVFFRMGDFYEVFFDDARKANQLLDITLTTRGQSAGAPVVMAGIPVNALESYLAKLIRLGEAVAIAEQVGDVATAKGPVERKVVRVVTPGTVTDSELLADKQDAVLLSVTQQGKTFGLAWLSMTQGLIGLTECSERDLPSWLGRLSPAELLVDRERQPAVLLAARLPLTNRPSWQFDAKLGARKLCEQLGVANLQGFNAQTLNLAHAAAAALLSYAEHTQGRALAHVKSLQVQRNADLLDLPPSTQRNLELTLTLRGETSPTLLSLLDTCRTGMGSRALRHWLLHPQRARDEAKARHEALAALLQSGPEPFHQLLREALRGIADVERIAARIALRQVRPRELSALRATLQALPVVQQALPEGSGLLDSLAAGLRASPHIEELLRRSIAELPAVLVRDGGVIATGFDSELDELRAIQDNCDAFLLELETRERSRTGIANLRVQFNRVHGFYIEVTSSGIDRVPPDYQRRQTLKNAERYITPELKTFEDKALSAQERGLAREKLLFELVLDELIEELQPLTLLGRALASLDALAALAERAATLGWCRPEFVNHPCISITAGRHPVVEARLRELGGGEFMANDCRFDARTRFAVITGPNMGGKSTFMRQVALISLLAAIGSFVPATACRLGPMDAIHTRIGAADDLANAQSTFMLEMTEGAAILHSATEQSLVLMDEIGRGTSTFDGLALAGAVASHLHDKTRAFTLFATHYFELTEFPARHALAVNCHVGAVESGDNIVFLHEIQPGPASRSYGVQVARLAGMPASLVRQARATLEALEARASEQQAQIDLFAPPPSTFVPEPVSPLLEAFDAVDPDVLSPKEALELVYRLKSLR
;
A
#
# COMPACT_ATOMS: atom_id res chain seq x y z
N MET A 1 8.09 -1.39 28.96
CA MET A 1 8.07 0.03 29.38
C MET A 1 8.73 0.13 30.73
N PRO A 2 9.82 0.88 30.94
CA PRO A 2 10.37 1.10 32.24
C PRO A 2 9.56 2.18 32.94
N GLU A 3 9.28 1.96 34.22
CA GLU A 3 8.55 2.86 35.11
C GLU A 3 9.26 4.22 35.20
N ALA A 4 8.50 5.28 34.95
CA ALA A 4 8.92 6.65 35.22
C ALA A 4 8.59 6.95 36.68
N GLU A 5 9.59 7.32 37.47
CA GLU A 5 9.33 7.94 38.79
C GLU A 5 9.02 9.42 38.56
N GLU A 6 7.81 9.77 38.82
CA GLU A 6 7.27 11.13 38.77
C GLU A 6 7.62 11.84 40.11
N LEU A 7 8.41 12.90 40.04
CA LEU A 7 8.63 13.80 41.16
C LEU A 7 7.76 15.04 40.97
N ALA A 8 6.65 15.08 41.65
CA ALA A 8 5.80 16.26 41.71
C ALA A 8 6.34 17.24 42.75
N PHE A 9 6.54 18.49 42.37
CA PHE A 9 6.86 19.61 43.26
C PHE A 9 5.57 20.35 43.56
N ASP A 10 5.21 20.38 44.80
CA ASP A 10 4.09 21.17 45.30
C ASP A 10 4.60 22.56 45.71
N ALA A 11 4.27 23.56 44.94
CA ALA A 11 4.41 24.94 45.29
C ALA A 11 3.36 25.74 44.53
N ASP A 12 2.60 26.53 45.23
CA ASP A 12 1.44 27.32 44.79
C ASP A 12 1.72 28.32 43.61
N SER A 13 2.89 28.27 42.98
CA SER A 13 3.31 29.17 41.88
C SER A 13 3.90 28.48 40.66
N TRP A 14 4.07 27.14 40.62
CA TRP A 14 4.69 26.45 39.49
C TRP A 14 3.76 25.37 38.95
N ARG A 15 3.33 25.52 37.71
CA ARG A 15 2.48 24.51 37.02
C ARG A 15 3.36 23.42 36.44
N HIS A 16 3.58 22.35 37.20
CA HIS A 16 4.15 21.05 36.87
C HIS A 16 5.46 21.04 36.01
N CYS A 17 6.58 20.91 36.70
CA CYS A 17 7.85 20.54 36.07
C CYS A 17 8.11 19.04 36.22
N HIS A 18 8.23 18.31 35.13
CA HIS A 18 8.60 16.88 35.10
C HIS A 18 10.07 16.72 34.72
N VAL A 19 10.84 16.03 35.56
CA VAL A 19 12.26 15.70 35.28
C VAL A 19 12.36 14.23 34.87
N TRP A 20 12.82 14.00 33.67
CA TRP A 20 12.94 12.64 33.11
C TRP A 20 14.39 12.18 33.00
N THR A 21 14.74 10.97 33.48
CA THR A 21 16.06 10.37 33.30
C THR A 21 15.98 9.12 32.41
N PRO A 22 16.71 9.03 31.29
CA PRO A 22 16.64 7.84 30.45
C PRO A 22 17.34 6.63 31.10
N LYS A 23 16.61 5.51 31.18
CA LYS A 23 17.09 4.21 31.73
C LYS A 23 18.01 3.40 30.79
N SER A 24 18.55 3.94 29.71
CA SER A 24 19.26 3.14 28.69
C SER A 24 20.77 3.32 28.61
N ALA A 25 21.43 3.83 29.64
CA ALA A 25 22.90 3.78 29.71
C ALA A 25 23.33 2.71 30.72
N GLN A 26 23.98 1.66 30.24
CA GLN A 26 24.70 0.71 31.12
C GLN A 26 25.83 1.40 31.86
N TRP A 27 25.53 1.93 33.05
CA TRP A 27 26.50 2.37 34.00
C TRP A 27 26.22 1.66 35.34
N PRO A 28 27.20 1.16 36.03
CA PRO A 28 27.01 0.50 37.32
C PRO A 28 26.93 1.56 38.43
N CYS A 29 25.76 2.13 38.62
CA CYS A 29 25.52 2.90 39.83
C CYS A 29 24.00 2.95 40.11
N SER A 30 23.64 2.12 41.07
CA SER A 30 22.39 2.14 41.78
C SER A 30 22.27 3.41 42.63
N GLN A 31 21.84 4.53 42.09
CA GLN A 31 21.29 5.63 42.86
C GLN A 31 20.58 6.60 41.91
N ALA A 32 19.25 6.61 42.01
CA ALA A 32 18.42 7.65 41.41
C ALA A 32 18.86 9.02 41.98
N ALA A 33 19.20 9.96 41.12
CA ALA A 33 19.52 11.31 41.55
C ALA A 33 18.21 11.97 42.05
N LEU A 34 18.00 11.99 43.34
CA LEU A 34 16.95 12.74 44.01
C LEU A 34 17.39 14.22 44.03
N ALA A 35 16.78 15.07 43.26
CA ALA A 35 16.88 16.51 43.45
C ALA A 35 16.07 16.90 44.72
N ARG A 36 16.72 17.26 45.80
CA ARG A 36 16.08 17.87 46.98
C ARG A 36 16.40 19.34 47.01
N LEU A 37 15.39 20.17 46.99
CA LEU A 37 15.51 21.58 47.36
C LEU A 37 15.69 21.67 48.88
N HIS A 38 16.87 21.99 49.32
CA HIS A 38 17.12 22.32 50.69
C HIS A 38 17.87 23.63 50.74
N LYS A 39 17.23 24.66 51.29
CA LYS A 39 17.82 25.98 51.51
C LYS A 39 18.34 26.69 50.25
N GLY A 40 17.58 26.68 49.15
CA GLY A 40 17.93 27.51 47.99
C GLY A 40 19.15 27.05 47.16
N ARG A 41 19.56 25.79 47.24
CA ARG A 41 20.60 25.19 46.40
C ARG A 41 20.09 24.00 45.64
N ILE A 42 20.31 23.97 44.32
CA ILE A 42 20.06 22.83 43.44
C ILE A 42 21.43 22.28 43.02
N GLU A 43 21.74 21.05 43.43
CA GLU A 43 22.89 20.29 42.90
C GLU A 43 22.38 19.28 41.87
N ILE A 44 22.83 19.43 40.62
CA ILE A 44 22.40 18.58 39.49
C ILE A 44 23.64 17.87 38.97
N GLY A 45 23.63 16.54 39.06
CA GLY A 45 24.69 15.69 38.48
C GLY A 45 24.12 14.85 37.29
N GLY A 46 24.44 15.24 36.06
CA GLY A 46 24.07 14.46 34.86
C GLY A 46 23.41 15.29 33.76
N LEU A 47 23.13 14.66 32.61
CA LEU A 47 22.31 15.24 31.56
C LEU A 47 20.83 15.21 31.98
N ILE A 48 20.17 16.35 32.00
CA ILE A 48 18.76 16.46 32.38
C ILE A 48 17.97 16.93 31.16
N GLN A 49 16.92 16.20 30.84
CA GLN A 49 15.90 16.65 29.89
C GLN A 49 14.81 17.32 30.72
N VAL A 50 14.59 18.60 30.51
CA VAL A 50 13.51 19.36 31.17
C VAL A 50 12.39 19.51 30.18
N THR A 51 11.23 18.95 30.50
CA THR A 51 10.00 19.13 29.72
C THR A 51 9.11 20.10 30.48
N VAL A 52 8.82 21.25 29.86
CA VAL A 52 7.91 22.25 30.44
C VAL A 52 6.56 22.08 29.75
N VAL A 53 5.54 21.77 30.50
CA VAL A 53 4.16 21.67 30.00
C VAL A 53 3.44 22.97 30.34
N ASP A 54 3.20 23.82 29.37
CA ASP A 54 2.28 24.94 29.46
C ASP A 54 0.99 24.58 28.71
N ASN A 55 -0.14 25.14 29.10
CA ASN A 55 -1.52 24.76 28.72
C ASN A 55 -1.81 24.56 27.22
N SER A 56 -0.83 24.62 26.33
CA SER A 56 -0.99 24.46 24.89
C SER A 56 0.17 23.81 24.12
N VAL A 57 1.37 23.62 24.69
CA VAL A 57 2.51 23.07 23.95
C VAL A 57 3.48 22.34 24.88
N GLU A 58 3.81 21.10 24.54
CA GLU A 58 4.86 20.32 25.22
C GLU A 58 6.17 20.53 24.47
N GLN A 59 7.17 21.17 25.11
CA GLN A 59 8.50 21.36 24.50
C GLN A 59 9.58 20.80 25.43
N SER A 60 10.47 19.99 24.85
CA SER A 60 11.60 19.40 25.58
C SER A 60 12.92 19.95 25.09
N ALA A 61 13.80 20.35 26.00
CA ALA A 61 15.16 20.77 25.73
C ALA A 61 16.18 19.93 26.50
N ILE A 62 17.24 19.48 25.80
CA ILE A 62 18.38 18.78 26.40
C ILE A 62 19.46 19.81 26.70
N ILE A 63 19.78 20.01 27.98
CA ILE A 63 20.81 20.97 28.42
C ILE A 63 22.12 20.21 28.67
N PRO A 64 23.26 20.59 28.03
CA PRO A 64 24.54 19.97 28.29
C PRO A 64 25.06 20.39 29.67
N ARG A 65 25.88 19.54 30.24
CA ARG A 65 26.51 19.68 31.55
C ARG A 65 27.26 21.02 31.67
N CYS A 66 26.74 21.94 32.47
CA CYS A 66 27.45 23.14 32.90
C CYS A 66 27.46 23.16 34.43
N ASP A 67 28.63 23.33 35.05
CA ASP A 67 28.81 23.52 36.50
C ASP A 67 28.35 24.94 36.87
N TRP A 68 27.06 25.07 37.14
CA TRP A 68 26.52 26.35 37.59
C TRP A 68 26.33 26.36 39.10
N LYS A 69 27.04 27.22 39.77
CA LYS A 69 26.79 27.57 41.17
C LYS A 69 25.90 28.82 41.20
N MET A 70 24.62 28.66 41.42
CA MET A 70 23.69 29.77 41.65
C MET A 70 23.63 30.06 43.14
N SER A 71 23.96 31.26 43.54
CA SER A 71 23.94 31.70 44.96
C SER A 71 22.66 32.48 45.37
N THR A 72 21.83 32.90 44.40
CA THR A 72 20.52 33.53 44.68
C THR A 72 19.65 33.40 43.42
N ILE A 73 18.45 32.92 43.54
CA ILE A 73 17.50 32.83 42.44
C ILE A 73 16.50 34.00 42.62
N ASP A 74 16.52 34.90 41.60
CA ASP A 74 15.36 35.78 41.37
C ASP A 74 14.31 34.92 40.69
N GLU A 75 13.08 34.85 41.20
CA GLU A 75 12.05 33.88 40.85
C GLU A 75 11.64 33.89 39.36
N ASP A 76 11.89 35.01 38.67
CA ASP A 76 11.58 35.20 37.26
C ASP A 76 12.73 34.88 36.28
N LEU A 77 13.99 34.72 36.75
CA LEU A 77 15.15 34.57 35.87
C LEU A 77 15.19 33.26 35.08
N PRO A 78 14.81 32.07 35.63
CA PRO A 78 14.80 30.83 34.90
C PRO A 78 13.70 30.80 33.82
N LEU A 79 12.54 31.40 34.08
CA LEU A 79 11.42 31.44 33.13
C LEU A 79 11.69 32.41 31.98
N LEU A 80 12.35 33.53 32.24
CA LEU A 80 12.79 34.50 31.22
C LEU A 80 13.89 33.91 30.34
N PHE A 81 14.82 33.16 30.94
CA PHE A 81 15.90 32.49 30.21
C PHE A 81 15.37 31.34 29.36
N LEU A 82 14.44 30.52 29.88
CA LEU A 82 13.76 29.46 29.12
C LEU A 82 12.84 30.04 28.02
N LYS A 83 12.12 31.12 28.30
CA LYS A 83 11.33 31.83 27.28
C LYS A 83 12.22 32.48 26.20
N GLN A 84 13.41 32.99 26.53
CA GLN A 84 14.36 33.49 25.54
C GLN A 84 15.00 32.35 24.71
N LEU A 85 15.21 31.17 25.29
CA LEU A 85 15.69 29.97 24.58
C LEU A 85 14.64 29.33 23.67
N MET A 86 13.36 29.50 24.01
CA MET A 86 12.23 28.91 23.33
C MET A 86 11.50 29.88 22.37
N ASP A 87 11.99 31.11 22.21
CA ASP A 87 11.41 32.07 21.26
C ASP A 87 11.83 31.68 19.83
N PRO A 88 10.85 31.30 18.96
CA PRO A 88 11.12 30.89 17.58
C PRO A 88 11.76 32.01 16.73
N LYS A 89 11.86 33.24 17.27
CA LYS A 89 12.58 34.37 16.64
C LYS A 89 14.03 34.48 17.07
N ASN A 90 14.50 33.65 18.01
CA ASN A 90 15.87 33.72 18.53
C ASN A 90 16.78 32.70 17.84
N ASN A 91 16.98 32.90 16.53
CA ASN A 91 17.87 32.11 15.65
C ASN A 91 19.35 32.07 16.08
N LYS A 92 19.71 32.73 17.18
CA LYS A 92 21.12 32.84 17.58
C LYS A 92 21.76 31.57 18.12
N LEU A 93 20.95 30.61 18.65
CA LEU A 93 21.47 29.33 19.12
C LEU A 93 21.64 28.34 17.95
N ASP A 94 20.71 28.34 17.03
CA ASP A 94 20.80 27.54 15.79
C ASP A 94 21.92 28.08 14.89
N ASP A 95 22.10 29.40 14.82
CA ASP A 95 23.22 30.05 14.14
C ASP A 95 24.57 29.73 14.81
N ALA A 96 24.66 29.73 16.14
CA ALA A 96 25.90 29.41 16.87
C ALA A 96 26.29 27.92 16.76
N ILE A 97 25.30 27.01 16.72
CA ILE A 97 25.52 25.58 16.44
C ILE A 97 25.92 25.38 14.97
N ALA A 98 25.30 26.12 14.06
CA ALA A 98 25.64 26.08 12.64
C ALA A 98 27.06 26.63 12.35
N GLU A 99 27.53 27.68 13.03
CA GLU A 99 28.86 28.24 12.85
C GLU A 99 30.01 27.29 13.22
N THR A 100 29.76 26.27 14.05
CA THR A 100 30.78 25.25 14.41
C THR A 100 30.97 24.17 13.37
N HIS A 101 30.02 24.01 12.46
CA HIS A 101 30.07 23.01 11.39
C HIS A 101 30.71 23.56 10.10
N THR A 102 31.32 22.68 9.31
CA THR A 102 31.80 23.07 7.97
C THR A 102 30.63 23.51 7.08
N PRO A 103 30.86 24.43 6.11
CA PRO A 103 29.79 24.98 5.27
C PRO A 103 28.94 23.92 4.55
N VAL A 104 29.54 22.79 4.16
CA VAL A 104 28.82 21.64 3.54
C VAL A 104 27.93 20.97 4.57
N MET A 105 28.42 20.74 5.79
CA MET A 105 27.62 20.11 6.87
C MET A 105 26.49 21.02 7.34
N GLN A 106 26.70 22.34 7.33
CA GLN A 106 25.63 23.30 7.61
C GLN A 106 24.48 23.18 6.60
N GLN A 107 24.83 23.06 5.30
CA GLN A 107 23.79 22.82 4.27
C GLN A 107 23.04 21.50 4.51
N TYR A 108 23.77 20.43 4.82
CA TYR A 108 23.16 19.11 5.10
C TYR A 108 22.24 19.18 6.33
N LEU A 109 22.70 19.76 7.45
CA LEU A 109 21.92 19.86 8.69
C LEU A 109 20.67 20.72 8.52
N ARG A 110 20.73 21.79 7.70
CA ARG A 110 19.56 22.59 7.35
C ARG A 110 18.52 21.76 6.59
N ILE A 111 18.96 21.03 5.56
CA ILE A 111 18.06 20.13 4.81
C ILE A 111 17.49 19.05 5.73
N LYS A 112 18.30 18.50 6.64
CA LYS A 112 17.84 17.49 7.58
C LYS A 112 16.82 18.04 8.58
N ALA A 113 16.96 19.28 9.01
CA ALA A 113 15.97 19.95 9.87
C ALA A 113 14.62 20.17 9.16
N GLU A 114 14.65 20.42 7.84
CA GLU A 114 13.43 20.51 7.02
C GLU A 114 12.78 19.14 6.75
N HIS A 115 13.59 18.07 6.74
CA HIS A 115 13.15 16.69 6.45
C HIS A 115 13.61 15.71 7.54
N PRO A 116 13.16 15.87 8.80
CA PRO A 116 13.71 15.12 9.93
C PRO A 116 13.46 13.61 9.85
N GLU A 117 12.35 13.19 9.26
CA GLU A 117 11.96 11.79 9.16
C GLU A 117 12.53 11.09 7.91
N SER A 118 13.04 11.86 6.91
CA SER A 118 13.58 11.30 5.66
C SER A 118 15.08 11.09 5.73
N ILE A 119 15.59 10.05 5.10
CA ILE A 119 17.02 9.87 4.85
C ILE A 119 17.45 10.87 3.77
N VAL A 120 18.45 11.71 4.05
CA VAL A 120 18.90 12.74 3.11
C VAL A 120 20.01 12.21 2.23
N PHE A 121 19.73 12.04 0.94
CA PHE A 121 20.73 11.76 -0.09
C PHE A 121 21.28 13.06 -0.64
N PHE A 122 22.52 13.40 -0.23
CA PHE A 122 23.15 14.66 -0.48
C PHE A 122 24.18 14.55 -1.60
N ARG A 123 23.96 15.20 -2.73
CA ARG A 123 24.82 15.08 -3.91
C ARG A 123 26.21 15.64 -3.69
N MET A 124 27.23 14.78 -3.88
CA MET A 124 28.65 15.13 -3.79
C MET A 124 29.41 14.54 -5.00
N GLY A 125 29.49 15.31 -6.08
CA GLY A 125 30.12 14.82 -7.34
C GLY A 125 29.38 13.61 -7.92
N ASP A 126 30.04 12.47 -8.06
CA ASP A 126 29.46 11.23 -8.61
C ASP A 126 28.79 10.33 -7.57
N PHE A 127 28.64 10.84 -6.33
CA PHE A 127 28.01 10.11 -5.24
C PHE A 127 26.87 10.91 -4.62
N TYR A 128 25.90 10.18 -4.05
CA TYR A 128 25.03 10.67 -3.00
C TYR A 128 25.58 10.22 -1.68
N GLU A 129 25.96 11.16 -0.84
CA GLU A 129 26.49 10.91 0.49
C GLU A 129 25.39 11.10 1.53
N VAL A 130 25.39 10.26 2.53
CA VAL A 130 24.53 10.31 3.71
C VAL A 130 25.40 10.48 4.94
N PHE A 131 24.95 11.27 5.92
CA PHE A 131 25.77 11.64 7.05
C PHE A 131 25.10 11.33 8.38
N PHE A 132 25.90 11.23 9.43
CA PHE A 132 25.50 11.06 10.83
C PHE A 132 24.53 9.87 11.03
N ASP A 133 23.36 10.12 11.61
CA ASP A 133 22.37 9.06 11.89
C ASP A 133 21.74 8.49 10.63
N ASP A 134 21.58 9.30 9.59
CA ASP A 134 21.15 8.81 8.28
C ASP A 134 22.14 7.78 7.71
N ALA A 135 23.46 8.01 7.89
CA ALA A 135 24.47 7.05 7.45
C ALA A 135 24.41 5.74 8.22
N ARG A 136 24.20 5.81 9.55
CA ARG A 136 24.03 4.61 10.39
C ARG A 136 22.77 3.82 10.01
N LYS A 137 21.66 4.54 9.80
CA LYS A 137 20.40 3.95 9.35
C LYS A 137 20.54 3.32 7.97
N ALA A 138 21.17 4.03 7.02
CA ALA A 138 21.41 3.51 5.67
C ALA A 138 22.34 2.28 5.68
N ASN A 139 23.36 2.23 6.52
CA ASN A 139 24.22 1.05 6.70
C ASN A 139 23.38 -0.16 7.15
N GLN A 140 22.52 0.00 8.16
CA GLN A 140 21.68 -1.07 8.69
C GLN A 140 20.67 -1.61 7.65
N LEU A 141 20.08 -0.72 6.85
CA LEU A 141 19.01 -1.06 5.91
C LEU A 141 19.53 -1.55 4.56
N LEU A 142 20.68 -1.03 4.10
CA LEU A 142 21.19 -1.24 2.75
C LEU A 142 22.47 -2.06 2.70
N ASP A 143 23.07 -2.37 3.86
CA ASP A 143 24.37 -3.05 3.97
C ASP A 143 25.50 -2.30 3.22
N ILE A 144 25.49 -0.96 3.26
CA ILE A 144 26.53 -0.10 2.68
C ILE A 144 27.60 0.23 3.72
N THR A 145 28.85 0.33 3.30
CA THR A 145 29.98 0.56 4.21
C THR A 145 29.93 1.93 4.88
N LEU A 146 30.00 1.96 6.20
CA LEU A 146 30.22 3.19 6.97
C LEU A 146 31.69 3.59 6.92
N THR A 147 31.92 4.88 6.66
CA THR A 147 33.25 5.48 6.69
C THR A 147 33.21 6.74 7.55
N THR A 148 34.39 7.23 7.93
CA THR A 148 34.54 8.53 8.61
C THR A 148 35.46 9.41 7.80
N ARG A 149 35.05 10.63 7.51
CA ARG A 149 35.85 11.56 6.69
C ARG A 149 35.80 12.96 7.26
N GLY A 150 36.95 13.48 7.66
CA GLY A 150 37.05 14.82 8.22
C GLY A 150 36.45 14.96 9.61
N GLN A 151 36.43 16.21 10.09
CA GLN A 151 35.80 16.58 11.37
C GLN A 151 34.89 17.77 11.16
N SER A 152 33.80 17.82 11.92
CA SER A 152 32.85 18.92 11.95
C SER A 152 32.36 19.09 13.40
N ALA A 153 32.34 20.29 13.91
CA ALA A 153 32.06 20.57 15.33
C ALA A 153 32.93 19.73 16.31
N GLY A 154 34.20 19.48 15.96
CA GLY A 154 35.13 18.72 16.80
C GLY A 154 34.93 17.19 16.83
N ALA A 155 33.98 16.63 16.08
CA ALA A 155 33.70 15.21 15.98
C ALA A 155 33.94 14.66 14.55
N PRO A 156 34.38 13.40 14.40
CA PRO A 156 34.47 12.75 13.09
C PRO A 156 33.13 12.69 12.40
N VAL A 157 33.09 13.02 11.08
CA VAL A 157 31.86 12.91 10.28
C VAL A 157 31.70 11.47 9.83
N VAL A 158 30.71 10.81 10.41
CA VAL A 158 30.28 9.46 9.96
C VAL A 158 29.49 9.61 8.68
N MET A 159 29.83 8.84 7.65
CA MET A 159 29.20 8.93 6.34
C MET A 159 29.14 7.56 5.63
N ALA A 160 28.24 7.46 4.70
CA ALA A 160 28.16 6.40 3.70
C ALA A 160 27.83 7.04 2.35
N GLY A 161 28.16 6.38 1.26
CA GLY A 161 27.92 6.93 -0.07
C GLY A 161 27.43 5.87 -1.05
N ILE A 162 26.56 6.29 -1.96
CA ILE A 162 26.06 5.48 -3.08
C ILE A 162 26.40 6.19 -4.39
N PRO A 163 26.88 5.44 -5.42
CA PRO A 163 27.12 6.01 -6.73
C PRO A 163 25.81 6.52 -7.35
N VAL A 164 25.87 7.63 -8.08
CA VAL A 164 24.71 8.25 -8.70
C VAL A 164 23.99 7.32 -9.66
N ASN A 165 24.72 6.48 -10.38
CA ASN A 165 24.16 5.50 -11.32
C ASN A 165 23.44 4.34 -10.61
N ALA A 166 23.66 4.15 -9.32
CA ALA A 166 23.02 3.11 -8.51
C ALA A 166 21.85 3.65 -7.66
N LEU A 167 21.57 4.96 -7.70
CA LEU A 167 20.54 5.62 -6.89
C LEU A 167 19.22 4.84 -6.87
N GLU A 168 18.70 4.48 -8.04
CA GLU A 168 17.37 3.86 -8.18
C GLU A 168 17.28 2.50 -7.49
N SER A 169 18.34 1.68 -7.57
CA SER A 169 18.37 0.38 -6.91
C SER A 169 18.34 0.48 -5.38
N TYR A 170 18.98 1.51 -4.83
CA TYR A 170 18.98 1.77 -3.40
C TYR A 170 17.67 2.43 -2.92
N LEU A 171 17.11 3.35 -3.71
CA LEU A 171 15.78 3.90 -3.48
C LEU A 171 14.73 2.80 -3.43
N ALA A 172 14.74 1.87 -4.40
CA ALA A 172 13.80 0.75 -4.44
C ALA A 172 13.84 -0.09 -3.16
N LYS A 173 15.03 -0.31 -2.58
CA LYS A 173 15.17 -1.05 -1.32
C LYS A 173 14.58 -0.25 -0.15
N LEU A 174 14.91 1.05 -0.03
CA LEU A 174 14.41 1.89 1.06
C LEU A 174 12.89 2.06 1.02
N ILE A 175 12.32 2.30 -0.16
CA ILE A 175 10.88 2.44 -0.35
C ILE A 175 10.14 1.15 0.04
N ARG A 176 10.67 -0.03 -0.32
CA ARG A 176 10.10 -1.33 0.12
C ARG A 176 10.17 -1.55 1.62
N LEU A 177 11.14 -0.93 2.30
CA LEU A 177 11.25 -0.94 3.75
C LEU A 177 10.38 0.12 4.45
N GLY A 178 9.62 0.91 3.69
CA GLY A 178 8.75 1.96 4.21
C GLY A 178 9.46 3.28 4.52
N GLU A 179 10.70 3.47 4.04
CA GLU A 179 11.49 4.67 4.35
C GLU A 179 11.31 5.77 3.32
N ALA A 180 11.27 7.02 3.78
CA ALA A 180 11.26 8.21 2.94
C ALA A 180 12.69 8.71 2.68
N VAL A 181 12.95 9.20 1.46
CA VAL A 181 14.26 9.71 1.06
C VAL A 181 14.13 11.10 0.44
N ALA A 182 14.85 12.09 0.99
CA ALA A 182 14.97 13.42 0.42
C ALA A 182 16.23 13.49 -0.47
N ILE A 183 16.05 13.79 -1.75
CA ILE A 183 17.12 13.88 -2.75
C ILE A 183 17.52 15.34 -2.90
N ALA A 184 18.74 15.67 -2.47
CA ALA A 184 19.32 17.01 -2.56
C ALA A 184 20.34 17.07 -3.69
N GLU A 185 20.05 17.89 -4.73
CA GLU A 185 20.88 18.09 -5.90
C GLU A 185 21.64 19.42 -5.83
N GLN A 186 22.77 19.49 -6.55
CA GLN A 186 23.54 20.71 -6.72
C GLN A 186 22.77 21.69 -7.62
N VAL A 187 22.64 22.93 -7.18
CA VAL A 187 21.98 24.01 -7.91
C VAL A 187 22.98 25.10 -8.19
N GLY A 188 23.13 25.44 -9.47
CA GLY A 188 24.12 26.46 -9.95
C GLY A 188 25.31 25.84 -10.69
N ASP A 189 26.13 26.73 -11.27
CA ASP A 189 27.28 26.30 -12.04
C ASP A 189 28.51 26.10 -11.10
N VAL A 190 29.04 24.88 -11.16
CA VAL A 190 30.22 24.47 -10.37
C VAL A 190 31.45 25.28 -10.73
N ALA A 191 31.57 25.75 -12.00
CA ALA A 191 32.74 26.47 -12.49
C ALA A 191 32.79 27.92 -12.03
N THR A 192 31.65 28.53 -11.69
CA THR A 192 31.57 29.97 -11.29
C THR A 192 31.38 30.16 -9.79
N ALA A 193 31.14 29.09 -9.00
CA ALA A 193 30.86 29.17 -7.58
C ALA A 193 32.09 29.56 -6.75
N LYS A 194 32.01 30.66 -6.01
CA LYS A 194 32.99 31.06 -4.99
C LYS A 194 32.68 30.40 -3.65
N GLY A 195 32.83 29.05 -3.54
CA GLY A 195 32.57 28.30 -2.33
C GLY A 195 31.82 26.98 -2.62
N PRO A 196 31.32 26.27 -1.58
CA PRO A 196 30.55 25.07 -1.82
C PRO A 196 29.25 25.37 -2.60
N VAL A 197 29.03 24.68 -3.72
CA VAL A 197 27.83 24.84 -4.53
C VAL A 197 26.60 24.56 -3.65
N GLU A 198 25.54 25.33 -3.80
CA GLU A 198 24.29 25.18 -3.05
C GLU A 198 23.62 23.85 -3.42
N ARG A 199 23.03 23.15 -2.43
CA ARG A 199 22.18 21.96 -2.64
C ARG A 199 20.78 22.27 -2.15
N LYS A 200 19.82 21.86 -2.97
CA LYS A 200 18.40 21.96 -2.65
C LYS A 200 17.74 20.61 -2.81
N VAL A 201 16.76 20.33 -1.96
CA VAL A 201 15.91 19.16 -2.14
C VAL A 201 15.06 19.37 -3.39
N VAL A 202 15.26 18.51 -4.37
CA VAL A 202 14.52 18.54 -5.63
C VAL A 202 13.32 17.64 -5.57
N ARG A 203 13.33 16.62 -4.70
CA ARG A 203 12.28 15.64 -4.55
C ARG A 203 12.40 14.90 -3.22
N VAL A 204 11.26 14.57 -2.62
CA VAL A 204 11.15 13.60 -1.53
C VAL A 204 10.44 12.36 -2.06
N VAL A 205 11.11 11.22 -2.06
CA VAL A 205 10.54 9.93 -2.50
C VAL A 205 10.01 9.20 -1.28
N THR A 206 8.73 8.89 -1.27
CA THR A 206 8.07 8.17 -0.17
C THR A 206 7.28 6.98 -0.73
N PRO A 207 6.96 5.96 0.09
CA PRO A 207 6.20 4.79 -0.37
C PRO A 207 4.87 5.13 -1.06
N GLY A 208 4.17 6.18 -0.58
CA GLY A 208 2.85 6.58 -1.08
C GLY A 208 2.88 7.58 -2.24
N THR A 209 4.02 8.24 -2.51
CA THR A 209 4.12 9.27 -3.55
C THR A 209 5.08 8.93 -4.69
N VAL A 210 5.63 7.71 -4.68
CA VAL A 210 6.52 7.22 -5.74
C VAL A 210 5.79 7.04 -7.06
N THR A 211 6.43 7.44 -8.17
CA THR A 211 5.89 7.31 -9.54
C THR A 211 6.85 6.58 -10.49
N ASP A 212 8.09 6.35 -10.06
CA ASP A 212 9.08 5.66 -10.86
C ASP A 212 8.71 4.20 -11.10
N SER A 213 8.63 3.79 -12.36
CA SER A 213 8.27 2.42 -12.73
C SER A 213 9.26 1.37 -12.19
N GLU A 214 10.51 1.72 -12.01
CA GLU A 214 11.54 0.82 -11.45
C GLU A 214 11.43 0.65 -9.92
N LEU A 215 10.80 1.61 -9.24
CA LEU A 215 10.58 1.58 -7.78
C LEU A 215 9.26 0.91 -7.40
N LEU A 216 8.28 0.92 -8.30
CA LEU A 216 6.95 0.36 -8.11
C LEU A 216 6.89 -1.09 -8.61
N ALA A 217 6.15 -1.93 -7.89
CA ALA A 217 5.74 -3.21 -8.44
C ALA A 217 4.76 -2.99 -9.62
N ASP A 218 4.96 -3.70 -10.75
CA ASP A 218 4.17 -3.46 -11.96
C ASP A 218 2.67 -3.67 -11.76
N LYS A 219 2.30 -4.67 -10.98
CA LYS A 219 0.93 -5.12 -10.77
C LYS A 219 0.24 -4.53 -9.54
N GLN A 220 0.91 -3.60 -8.83
CA GLN A 220 0.38 -2.96 -7.63
C GLN A 220 0.41 -1.45 -7.77
N ASP A 221 -0.57 -0.80 -7.13
CA ASP A 221 -0.60 0.65 -6.99
C ASP A 221 -0.02 1.06 -5.63
N ALA A 222 0.64 2.21 -5.58
CA ALA A 222 1.09 2.84 -4.34
C ALA A 222 0.02 3.86 -3.93
N VAL A 223 -0.81 3.48 -2.96
CA VAL A 223 -1.86 4.34 -2.45
C VAL A 223 -1.35 5.13 -1.26
N LEU A 224 -1.41 6.46 -1.35
CA LEU A 224 -1.25 7.36 -0.21
C LEU A 224 -2.62 7.55 0.45
N LEU A 225 -2.76 7.22 1.72
CA LEU A 225 -3.99 7.38 2.49
C LEU A 225 -3.79 8.43 3.58
N SER A 226 -4.77 9.29 3.77
CA SER A 226 -4.85 10.21 4.91
C SER A 226 -6.10 9.94 5.72
N VAL A 227 -5.98 9.90 7.04
CA VAL A 227 -7.08 9.58 7.96
C VAL A 227 -7.19 10.65 9.04
N THR A 228 -8.42 11.10 9.27
CA THR A 228 -8.77 11.96 10.42
C THR A 228 -9.92 11.36 11.20
N GLN A 229 -10.04 11.69 12.46
CA GLN A 229 -11.08 11.16 13.36
C GLN A 229 -11.82 12.27 14.09
N GLN A 230 -13.12 12.12 14.18
CA GLN A 230 -13.97 12.91 15.10
C GLN A 230 -14.98 12.00 15.79
N GLY A 231 -14.81 11.81 17.08
CA GLY A 231 -15.62 10.85 17.84
C GLY A 231 -15.42 9.41 17.34
N LYS A 232 -16.50 8.76 16.88
CA LYS A 232 -16.49 7.41 16.31
C LYS A 232 -16.50 7.38 14.78
N THR A 233 -16.41 8.53 14.13
CA THR A 233 -16.42 8.65 12.67
C THR A 233 -15.03 9.00 12.17
N PHE A 234 -14.63 8.37 11.08
CA PHE A 234 -13.37 8.58 10.38
C PHE A 234 -13.60 9.17 9.01
N GLY A 235 -12.83 10.19 8.67
CA GLY A 235 -12.74 10.71 7.31
C GLY A 235 -11.48 10.18 6.64
N LEU A 236 -11.63 9.60 5.47
CA LEU A 236 -10.56 9.02 4.68
C LEU A 236 -10.46 9.75 3.35
N ALA A 237 -9.24 10.09 2.98
CA ALA A 237 -8.90 10.58 1.65
C ALA A 237 -7.69 9.79 1.14
N TRP A 238 -7.74 9.26 -0.07
CA TRP A 238 -6.62 8.54 -0.65
C TRP A 238 -6.31 9.04 -2.06
N LEU A 239 -5.07 8.86 -2.45
CA LEU A 239 -4.54 9.29 -3.74
C LEU A 239 -3.77 8.15 -4.40
N SER A 240 -4.15 7.78 -5.62
CA SER A 240 -3.31 7.04 -6.54
C SER A 240 -2.58 8.03 -7.44
N MET A 241 -1.28 8.17 -7.22
CA MET A 241 -0.43 9.07 -8.03
C MET A 241 -0.40 8.65 -9.50
N THR A 242 -0.43 7.35 -9.77
CA THR A 242 -0.33 6.80 -11.13
C THR A 242 -1.62 6.94 -11.91
N GLN A 243 -2.78 6.82 -11.25
CA GLN A 243 -4.11 6.91 -11.88
C GLN A 243 -4.67 8.34 -11.90
N GLY A 244 -4.03 9.28 -11.18
CA GLY A 244 -4.53 10.64 -11.04
C GLY A 244 -5.92 10.71 -10.39
N LEU A 245 -6.18 9.80 -9.43
CA LEU A 245 -7.48 9.60 -8.78
C LEU A 245 -7.41 9.92 -7.29
N ILE A 246 -8.28 10.81 -6.83
CA ILE A 246 -8.55 11.03 -5.41
C ILE A 246 -9.81 10.24 -5.05
N GLY A 247 -9.76 9.51 -3.95
CA GLY A 247 -10.94 8.89 -3.35
C GLY A 247 -11.28 9.53 -2.02
N LEU A 248 -12.57 9.63 -1.72
CA LEU A 248 -13.09 10.15 -0.45
C LEU A 248 -14.14 9.22 0.14
N THR A 249 -14.08 9.03 1.45
CA THR A 249 -15.16 8.38 2.21
C THR A 249 -15.20 8.84 3.65
N GLU A 250 -16.35 8.69 4.28
CA GLU A 250 -16.49 8.73 5.74
C GLU A 250 -17.05 7.40 6.22
N CYS A 251 -16.47 6.85 7.27
CA CYS A 251 -16.86 5.56 7.79
C CYS A 251 -16.88 5.52 9.32
N SER A 252 -17.53 4.49 9.87
CA SER A 252 -17.49 4.21 11.31
C SER A 252 -16.17 3.54 11.71
N GLU A 253 -15.84 3.56 12.99
CA GLU A 253 -14.68 2.84 13.55
C GLU A 253 -14.71 1.34 13.20
N ARG A 254 -15.91 0.75 13.11
CA ARG A 254 -16.10 -0.63 12.71
C ARG A 254 -15.72 -0.93 11.27
N ASP A 255 -15.99 0.00 10.35
CA ASP A 255 -15.76 -0.17 8.91
C ASP A 255 -14.32 0.16 8.51
N LEU A 256 -13.59 0.91 9.35
CA LEU A 256 -12.22 1.34 9.07
C LEU A 256 -11.28 0.18 8.70
N PRO A 257 -11.26 -0.97 9.41
CA PRO A 257 -10.42 -2.10 9.02
C PRO A 257 -10.71 -2.63 7.61
N SER A 258 -11.98 -2.65 7.19
CA SER A 258 -12.38 -3.05 5.83
C SER A 258 -11.81 -2.10 4.77
N TRP A 259 -11.83 -0.78 5.03
CA TRP A 259 -11.21 0.21 4.15
C TRP A 259 -9.70 0.08 4.08
N LEU A 260 -9.02 -0.11 5.21
CA LEU A 260 -7.57 -0.33 5.23
C LEU A 260 -7.17 -1.59 4.44
N GLY A 261 -7.95 -2.68 4.59
CA GLY A 261 -7.74 -3.92 3.83
C GLY A 261 -7.93 -3.74 2.32
N ARG A 262 -8.96 -3.01 1.90
CA ARG A 262 -9.26 -2.73 0.48
C ARG A 262 -8.21 -1.84 -0.17
N LEU A 263 -7.86 -0.74 0.48
CA LEU A 263 -6.92 0.25 -0.05
C LEU A 263 -5.48 -0.23 0.02
N SER A 264 -5.15 -1.09 1.01
CA SER A 264 -3.78 -1.59 1.24
C SER A 264 -2.74 -0.47 1.10
N PRO A 265 -2.85 0.63 1.89
CA PRO A 265 -2.07 1.84 1.65
C PRO A 265 -0.57 1.57 1.80
N ALA A 266 0.23 2.12 0.87
CA ALA A 266 1.67 2.09 0.94
C ALA A 266 2.21 3.06 2.01
N GLU A 267 1.45 4.13 2.30
CA GLU A 267 1.79 5.13 3.30
C GLU A 267 0.50 5.74 3.87
N LEU A 268 0.48 5.97 5.19
CA LEU A 268 -0.68 6.47 5.93
C LEU A 268 -0.34 7.78 6.66
N LEU A 269 -1.01 8.86 6.27
CA LEU A 269 -0.89 10.16 6.93
C LEU A 269 -1.86 10.26 8.11
N VAL A 270 -1.34 10.62 9.27
CA VAL A 270 -2.11 10.78 10.50
C VAL A 270 -1.79 12.10 11.18
N ASP A 271 -2.76 12.63 11.92
CA ASP A 271 -2.57 13.80 12.77
C ASP A 271 -1.63 13.43 13.94
N ARG A 272 -0.52 14.17 14.10
CA ARG A 272 0.47 13.93 15.15
C ARG A 272 -0.14 13.93 16.56
N GLU A 273 -1.11 14.80 16.80
CA GLU A 273 -1.72 14.98 18.12
C GLU A 273 -2.91 14.04 18.37
N ARG A 274 -3.45 13.43 17.29
CA ARG A 274 -4.67 12.59 17.35
C ARG A 274 -4.46 11.30 16.58
N GLN A 275 -3.62 10.42 17.13
CA GLN A 275 -3.37 9.11 16.52
C GLN A 275 -4.41 8.10 17.03
N PRO A 276 -5.30 7.59 16.17
CA PRO A 276 -6.25 6.56 16.56
C PRO A 276 -5.55 5.26 16.93
N ALA A 277 -5.90 4.68 18.10
CA ALA A 277 -5.30 3.41 18.55
C ALA A 277 -5.48 2.27 17.53
N VAL A 278 -6.57 2.26 16.78
CA VAL A 278 -6.86 1.27 15.73
C VAL A 278 -5.79 1.31 14.62
N LEU A 279 -5.30 2.50 14.25
CA LEU A 279 -4.27 2.66 13.21
C LEU A 279 -2.90 2.20 13.70
N LEU A 280 -2.57 2.46 14.96
CA LEU A 280 -1.33 1.98 15.58
C LEU A 280 -1.28 0.44 15.63
N ALA A 281 -2.42 -0.20 15.88
CA ALA A 281 -2.53 -1.66 15.88
C ALA A 281 -2.35 -2.28 14.49
N ALA A 282 -2.65 -1.55 13.43
CA ALA A 282 -2.57 -2.04 12.05
C ALA A 282 -1.15 -2.19 11.50
N ARG A 283 -0.11 -1.70 12.21
CA ARG A 283 1.32 -1.76 11.84
C ARG A 283 1.62 -1.26 10.40
N LEU A 284 0.85 -0.29 9.94
CA LEU A 284 1.07 0.35 8.64
C LEU A 284 2.19 1.42 8.74
N PRO A 285 2.87 1.75 7.64
CA PRO A 285 3.81 2.88 7.62
C PRO A 285 3.08 4.19 7.90
N LEU A 286 3.29 4.76 9.09
CA LEU A 286 2.63 5.99 9.54
C LEU A 286 3.53 7.20 9.32
N THR A 287 3.00 8.22 8.67
CA THR A 287 3.65 9.53 8.51
C THR A 287 2.84 10.59 9.27
N ASN A 288 3.47 11.17 10.29
CA ASN A 288 2.83 12.16 11.15
C ASN A 288 2.78 13.53 10.47
N ARG A 289 1.61 14.17 10.50
CA ARG A 289 1.44 15.52 9.95
C ARG A 289 0.90 16.46 11.04
N PRO A 290 1.25 17.74 11.00
CA PRO A 290 0.72 18.73 11.95
C PRO A 290 -0.79 18.85 11.86
N SER A 291 -1.47 18.99 13.03
CA SER A 291 -2.93 19.05 13.12
C SER A 291 -3.57 20.15 12.26
N TRP A 292 -2.87 21.29 12.07
CA TRP A 292 -3.38 22.40 11.23
C TRP A 292 -3.55 22.03 9.75
N GLN A 293 -2.93 20.95 9.28
CA GLN A 293 -3.11 20.44 7.92
C GLN A 293 -4.45 19.71 7.73
N PHE A 294 -5.08 19.26 8.81
CA PHE A 294 -6.36 18.55 8.79
C PHE A 294 -7.53 19.54 8.97
N ASP A 295 -7.62 20.51 8.06
CA ASP A 295 -8.70 21.49 8.05
C ASP A 295 -9.70 21.23 6.93
N ALA A 296 -10.99 21.06 7.28
CA ALA A 296 -12.04 20.70 6.32
C ALA A 296 -12.31 21.80 5.26
N LYS A 297 -12.19 23.08 5.65
CA LYS A 297 -12.40 24.19 4.71
C LYS A 297 -11.24 24.30 3.74
N LEU A 298 -10.03 24.14 4.23
CA LEU A 298 -8.82 24.07 3.41
C LEU A 298 -8.92 22.91 2.42
N GLY A 299 -9.35 21.72 2.87
CA GLY A 299 -9.50 20.53 2.04
C GLY A 299 -10.53 20.70 0.94
N ALA A 300 -11.72 21.21 1.26
CA ALA A 300 -12.74 21.50 0.26
C ALA A 300 -12.24 22.50 -0.80
N ARG A 301 -11.53 23.56 -0.38
CA ARG A 301 -10.95 24.54 -1.31
C ARG A 301 -9.88 23.90 -2.18
N LYS A 302 -8.91 23.17 -1.60
CA LYS A 302 -7.85 22.50 -2.36
C LYS A 302 -8.41 21.48 -3.36
N LEU A 303 -9.44 20.74 -2.99
CA LEU A 303 -10.13 19.82 -3.91
C LEU A 303 -10.78 20.57 -5.08
N CYS A 304 -11.48 21.69 -4.81
CA CYS A 304 -12.06 22.51 -5.87
C CYS A 304 -10.99 23.10 -6.82
N GLU A 305 -9.90 23.62 -6.27
CA GLU A 305 -8.75 24.15 -7.03
C GLU A 305 -8.09 23.05 -7.87
N GLN A 306 -7.85 21.88 -7.27
CA GLN A 306 -7.24 20.73 -7.94
C GLN A 306 -8.08 20.21 -9.12
N LEU A 307 -9.39 20.13 -8.94
CA LEU A 307 -10.33 19.64 -9.95
C LEU A 307 -10.75 20.71 -10.94
N GLY A 308 -10.49 21.98 -10.66
CA GLY A 308 -10.92 23.12 -11.48
C GLY A 308 -12.45 23.36 -11.44
N VAL A 309 -13.09 23.11 -10.28
CA VAL A 309 -14.55 23.21 -10.11
C VAL A 309 -14.92 24.23 -9.04
N ALA A 310 -16.11 24.80 -9.13
CA ALA A 310 -16.61 25.79 -8.17
C ALA A 310 -17.05 25.16 -6.84
N ASN A 311 -17.52 23.92 -6.86
CA ASN A 311 -17.96 23.17 -5.69
C ASN A 311 -17.90 21.67 -5.94
N LEU A 312 -18.07 20.87 -4.87
CA LEU A 312 -17.96 19.41 -4.90
C LEU A 312 -19.31 18.69 -5.03
N GLN A 313 -20.40 19.42 -5.31
CA GLN A 313 -21.75 18.86 -5.37
C GLN A 313 -21.91 17.82 -6.49
N GLY A 314 -21.32 18.08 -7.65
CA GLY A 314 -21.34 17.16 -8.81
C GLY A 314 -20.69 15.81 -8.55
N PHE A 315 -19.84 15.73 -7.54
CA PHE A 315 -19.17 14.49 -7.10
C PHE A 315 -19.85 13.84 -5.88
N ASN A 316 -20.97 14.36 -5.40
CA ASN A 316 -21.63 13.94 -4.16
C ASN A 316 -20.71 14.03 -2.91
N ALA A 317 -19.73 14.93 -2.95
CA ALA A 317 -18.72 15.08 -1.90
C ALA A 317 -18.98 16.27 -0.96
N GLN A 318 -19.98 17.09 -1.20
CA GLN A 318 -20.20 18.39 -0.51
C GLN A 318 -20.27 18.29 1.01
N THR A 319 -20.76 17.19 1.56
CA THR A 319 -21.04 17.03 3.00
C THR A 319 -19.96 16.24 3.77
N LEU A 320 -18.92 15.77 3.09
CA LEU A 320 -17.87 14.90 3.65
C LEU A 320 -16.79 15.72 4.36
N ASN A 321 -17.14 16.39 5.46
CA ASN A 321 -16.24 17.34 6.12
C ASN A 321 -14.98 16.69 6.69
N LEU A 322 -15.08 15.48 7.25
CA LEU A 322 -13.91 14.76 7.77
C LEU A 322 -13.02 14.28 6.64
N ALA A 323 -13.60 13.76 5.55
CA ALA A 323 -12.82 13.39 4.39
C ALA A 323 -12.15 14.61 3.73
N HIS A 324 -12.78 15.80 3.75
CA HIS A 324 -12.12 17.03 3.31
C HIS A 324 -10.90 17.37 4.18
N ALA A 325 -11.02 17.23 5.50
CA ALA A 325 -9.90 17.47 6.40
C ALA A 325 -8.73 16.51 6.10
N ALA A 326 -9.02 15.24 5.88
CA ALA A 326 -8.02 14.27 5.44
C ALA A 326 -7.42 14.65 4.07
N ALA A 327 -8.24 15.12 3.12
CA ALA A 327 -7.79 15.55 1.78
C ALA A 327 -6.87 16.79 1.83
N ALA A 328 -7.06 17.69 2.79
CA ALA A 328 -6.17 18.83 3.00
C ALA A 328 -4.72 18.38 3.28
N ALA A 329 -4.56 17.47 4.22
CA ALA A 329 -3.26 16.90 4.57
C ALA A 329 -2.67 16.08 3.41
N LEU A 330 -3.52 15.27 2.76
CA LEU A 330 -3.16 14.43 1.61
C LEU A 330 -2.55 15.24 0.47
N LEU A 331 -3.28 16.25 -0.04
CA LEU A 331 -2.85 17.08 -1.16
C LEU A 331 -1.64 17.93 -0.79
N SER A 332 -1.63 18.52 0.40
CA SER A 332 -0.49 19.32 0.87
C SER A 332 0.78 18.47 0.97
N TYR A 333 0.68 17.23 1.41
CA TYR A 333 1.81 16.31 1.49
C TYR A 333 2.29 15.87 0.11
N ALA A 334 1.37 15.47 -0.77
CA ALA A 334 1.71 15.03 -2.12
C ALA A 334 2.36 16.16 -2.95
N GLU A 335 1.85 17.39 -2.87
CA GLU A 335 2.46 18.58 -3.49
C GLU A 335 3.87 18.87 -2.94
N HIS A 336 4.03 18.78 -1.60
CA HIS A 336 5.30 19.02 -0.95
C HIS A 336 6.36 17.97 -1.36
N THR A 337 6.01 16.70 -1.38
CA THR A 337 6.95 15.61 -1.71
C THR A 337 7.34 15.62 -3.18
N GLN A 338 6.43 16.00 -4.07
CA GLN A 338 6.73 16.12 -5.51
C GLN A 338 7.39 17.46 -5.87
N GLY A 339 7.35 18.47 -5.00
CA GLY A 339 7.85 19.83 -5.25
C GLY A 339 7.12 20.55 -6.38
N ARG A 340 5.93 20.06 -6.79
CA ARG A 340 5.16 20.55 -7.93
C ARG A 340 3.66 20.34 -7.73
N ALA A 341 2.86 21.08 -8.51
CA ALA A 341 1.42 20.85 -8.63
C ALA A 341 1.13 19.50 -9.30
N LEU A 342 0.06 18.84 -8.86
CA LEU A 342 -0.36 17.51 -9.34
C LEU A 342 -1.29 17.63 -10.55
N ALA A 343 -0.81 18.15 -11.68
CA ALA A 343 -1.63 18.52 -12.86
C ALA A 343 -2.49 17.38 -13.41
N HIS A 344 -2.05 16.11 -13.29
CA HIS A 344 -2.76 14.92 -13.77
C HIS A 344 -3.88 14.45 -12.83
N VAL A 345 -3.90 14.93 -11.59
CA VAL A 345 -4.91 14.51 -10.60
C VAL A 345 -6.18 15.31 -10.82
N LYS A 346 -7.06 14.84 -11.72
CA LYS A 346 -8.30 15.52 -12.15
C LYS A 346 -9.55 14.68 -11.90
N SER A 347 -9.43 13.54 -11.23
CA SER A 347 -10.55 12.65 -10.95
C SER A 347 -10.82 12.56 -9.45
N LEU A 348 -12.08 12.69 -9.08
CA LEU A 348 -12.56 12.48 -7.71
C LEU A 348 -13.64 11.41 -7.69
N GLN A 349 -13.51 10.44 -6.78
CA GLN A 349 -14.48 9.39 -6.56
C GLN A 349 -14.88 9.37 -5.08
N VAL A 350 -16.18 9.48 -4.82
CA VAL A 350 -16.75 9.23 -3.50
C VAL A 350 -17.20 7.79 -3.45
N GLN A 351 -16.70 7.06 -2.47
CA GLN A 351 -17.11 5.67 -2.22
C GLN A 351 -17.79 5.58 -0.85
N ARG A 352 -18.90 4.89 -0.78
CA ARG A 352 -19.63 4.66 0.47
C ARG A 352 -19.63 3.18 0.78
N ASN A 353 -19.57 2.83 2.05
CA ASN A 353 -19.63 1.43 2.46
C ASN A 353 -20.92 0.76 1.99
N ALA A 354 -22.02 1.53 1.92
CA ALA A 354 -23.29 1.03 1.43
C ALA A 354 -23.32 0.65 -0.06
N ASP A 355 -22.41 1.19 -0.87
CA ASP A 355 -22.36 0.92 -2.32
C ASP A 355 -21.54 -0.34 -2.63
N LEU A 356 -20.68 -0.76 -1.69
CA LEU A 356 -19.78 -1.90 -1.87
C LEU A 356 -20.35 -3.17 -1.22
N LEU A 357 -20.09 -4.31 -1.85
CA LEU A 357 -20.24 -5.62 -1.20
C LEU A 357 -19.23 -5.67 -0.03
N ASP A 358 -19.72 -5.87 1.19
CA ASP A 358 -18.82 -5.88 2.35
C ASP A 358 -17.97 -7.16 2.38
N LEU A 359 -16.65 -6.96 2.43
CA LEU A 359 -15.61 -7.99 2.51
C LEU A 359 -14.65 -7.64 3.64
N PRO A 360 -14.94 -8.02 4.88
CA PRO A 360 -14.04 -7.78 6.01
C PRO A 360 -12.62 -8.32 5.75
N PRO A 361 -11.57 -7.77 6.36
CA PRO A 361 -10.19 -8.23 6.19
C PRO A 361 -10.00 -9.72 6.49
N SER A 362 -10.72 -10.23 7.51
CA SER A 362 -10.75 -11.67 7.81
C SER A 362 -11.31 -12.49 6.62
N THR A 363 -12.37 -12.01 5.97
CA THR A 363 -12.93 -12.65 4.78
C THR A 363 -11.97 -12.63 3.60
N GLN A 364 -11.34 -11.48 3.32
CA GLN A 364 -10.33 -11.37 2.24
C GLN A 364 -9.18 -12.37 2.45
N ARG A 365 -8.70 -12.49 3.68
CA ARG A 365 -7.64 -13.43 4.09
C ARG A 365 -8.11 -14.88 4.01
N ASN A 366 -9.27 -15.20 4.57
CA ASN A 366 -9.81 -16.57 4.60
C ASN A 366 -10.15 -17.11 3.21
N LEU A 367 -10.52 -16.24 2.28
CA LEU A 367 -10.76 -16.57 0.87
C LEU A 367 -9.50 -16.51 0.02
N GLU A 368 -8.36 -16.12 0.60
CA GLU A 368 -7.07 -15.99 -0.09
C GLU A 368 -7.19 -15.19 -1.39
N LEU A 369 -7.79 -14.00 -1.30
CA LEU A 369 -8.08 -13.20 -2.50
C LEU A 369 -6.80 -12.68 -3.17
N THR A 370 -5.86 -12.12 -2.38
CA THR A 370 -4.62 -11.48 -2.88
C THR A 370 -3.36 -12.04 -2.23
N LEU A 371 -3.49 -12.64 -1.04
CA LEU A 371 -2.42 -13.29 -0.30
C LEU A 371 -2.93 -14.62 0.25
N THR A 372 -2.08 -15.63 0.27
CA THR A 372 -2.37 -16.89 0.95
C THR A 372 -2.40 -16.68 2.46
N LEU A 373 -2.92 -17.64 3.21
CA LEU A 373 -2.86 -17.63 4.68
C LEU A 373 -1.41 -17.56 5.22
N ARG A 374 -0.42 -17.94 4.39
CA ARG A 374 1.02 -17.85 4.70
C ARG A 374 1.65 -16.52 4.30
N GLY A 375 0.88 -15.59 3.69
CA GLY A 375 1.37 -14.29 3.21
C GLY A 375 2.02 -14.30 1.82
N GLU A 376 1.92 -15.43 1.08
CA GLU A 376 2.41 -15.53 -0.29
C GLU A 376 1.41 -14.94 -1.28
N THR A 377 1.89 -14.42 -2.40
CA THR A 377 1.04 -13.84 -3.47
C THR A 377 0.44 -14.88 -4.40
N SER A 378 0.92 -16.11 -4.38
CA SER A 378 0.44 -17.25 -5.17
C SER A 378 0.57 -18.54 -4.36
N PRO A 379 -0.39 -19.50 -4.49
CA PRO A 379 -1.61 -19.43 -5.31
C PRO A 379 -2.76 -18.69 -4.62
N THR A 380 -3.31 -17.66 -5.24
CA THR A 380 -4.44 -16.87 -4.74
C THR A 380 -5.49 -16.72 -5.84
N LEU A 381 -6.70 -16.22 -5.50
CA LEU A 381 -7.70 -15.93 -6.54
C LEU A 381 -7.16 -14.90 -7.54
N LEU A 382 -6.53 -13.81 -7.07
CA LEU A 382 -5.95 -12.81 -7.96
C LEU A 382 -4.86 -13.40 -8.86
N SER A 383 -3.94 -14.22 -8.33
CA SER A 383 -2.89 -14.84 -9.14
C SER A 383 -3.41 -15.79 -10.22
N LEU A 384 -4.57 -16.44 -9.98
CA LEU A 384 -5.27 -17.25 -10.98
C LEU A 384 -5.88 -16.39 -12.09
N LEU A 385 -6.51 -15.26 -11.72
CA LEU A 385 -7.23 -14.40 -12.66
C LEU A 385 -6.29 -13.53 -13.48
N ASP A 386 -5.17 -13.09 -12.90
CA ASP A 386 -4.25 -12.12 -13.48
C ASP A 386 -3.41 -12.72 -14.61
N THR A 387 -4.01 -12.82 -15.76
CA THR A 387 -3.34 -13.11 -17.03
C THR A 387 -3.22 -11.89 -17.92
N CYS A 388 -3.37 -10.70 -17.35
CA CYS A 388 -3.24 -9.41 -18.02
C CYS A 388 -1.90 -9.28 -18.77
N ARG A 389 -1.93 -8.54 -19.86
CA ARG A 389 -0.74 -8.25 -20.69
C ARG A 389 0.00 -7.01 -20.22
N THR A 390 -0.68 -6.14 -19.48
CA THR A 390 -0.17 -4.87 -18.99
C THR A 390 -0.25 -4.76 -17.45
N GLY A 391 0.63 -3.99 -16.86
CA GLY A 391 0.54 -3.68 -15.43
C GLY A 391 -0.73 -2.91 -15.07
N MET A 392 -1.23 -2.07 -15.99
CA MET A 392 -2.49 -1.32 -15.84
C MET A 392 -3.68 -2.29 -15.69
N GLY A 393 -3.79 -3.30 -16.55
CA GLY A 393 -4.84 -4.31 -16.49
C GLY A 393 -4.82 -5.09 -15.17
N SER A 394 -3.63 -5.49 -14.71
CA SER A 394 -3.46 -6.16 -13.41
C SER A 394 -3.94 -5.30 -12.24
N ARG A 395 -3.64 -3.98 -12.25
CA ARG A 395 -4.13 -3.03 -11.23
C ARG A 395 -5.65 -2.86 -11.27
N ALA A 396 -6.21 -2.73 -12.47
CA ALA A 396 -7.67 -2.66 -12.66
C ALA A 396 -8.38 -3.93 -12.16
N LEU A 397 -7.88 -5.11 -12.49
CA LEU A 397 -8.42 -6.39 -12.05
C LEU A 397 -8.36 -6.53 -10.52
N ARG A 398 -7.23 -6.16 -9.90
CA ARG A 398 -7.10 -6.13 -8.44
C ARG A 398 -8.10 -5.17 -7.80
N HIS A 399 -8.28 -3.99 -8.38
CA HIS A 399 -9.26 -3.01 -7.90
C HIS A 399 -10.68 -3.58 -7.95
N TRP A 400 -11.10 -4.19 -9.07
CA TRP A 400 -12.42 -4.82 -9.19
C TRP A 400 -12.63 -5.93 -8.17
N LEU A 401 -11.61 -6.74 -7.91
CA LEU A 401 -11.68 -7.83 -6.93
C LEU A 401 -11.90 -7.34 -5.50
N LEU A 402 -11.25 -6.23 -5.12
CA LEU A 402 -11.31 -5.69 -3.76
C LEU A 402 -12.47 -4.70 -3.54
N HIS A 403 -13.06 -4.16 -4.62
CA HIS A 403 -14.15 -3.16 -4.57
C HIS A 403 -15.40 -3.62 -5.35
N PRO A 404 -15.90 -4.85 -5.11
CA PRO A 404 -17.11 -5.31 -5.78
C PRO A 404 -18.30 -4.44 -5.37
N GLN A 405 -19.10 -4.01 -6.35
CA GLN A 405 -20.27 -3.17 -6.10
C GLN A 405 -21.47 -4.02 -5.67
N ARG A 406 -22.34 -3.48 -4.80
CA ARG A 406 -23.67 -4.08 -4.50
C ARG A 406 -24.61 -3.90 -5.68
N ALA A 407 -24.56 -2.75 -6.33
CA ALA A 407 -25.27 -2.52 -7.57
C ALA A 407 -24.70 -3.43 -8.67
N ARG A 408 -25.58 -4.11 -9.39
CA ARG A 408 -25.18 -5.18 -10.32
C ARG A 408 -24.99 -4.70 -11.74
N ASP A 409 -25.18 -3.41 -12.00
CA ASP A 409 -25.19 -2.88 -13.36
C ASP A 409 -23.81 -2.94 -14.01
N GLU A 410 -22.76 -2.62 -13.24
CA GLU A 410 -21.38 -2.80 -13.72
C GLU A 410 -21.03 -4.27 -13.97
N ALA A 411 -21.44 -5.17 -13.06
CA ALA A 411 -21.19 -6.59 -13.22
C ALA A 411 -21.92 -7.15 -14.44
N LYS A 412 -23.17 -6.76 -14.67
CA LYS A 412 -23.94 -7.13 -15.89
C LYS A 412 -23.27 -6.62 -17.16
N ALA A 413 -22.83 -5.35 -17.16
CA ALA A 413 -22.13 -4.77 -18.31
C ALA A 413 -20.84 -5.52 -18.63
N ARG A 414 -20.08 -5.93 -17.59
CA ARG A 414 -18.90 -6.77 -17.76
C ARG A 414 -19.25 -8.18 -18.25
N HIS A 415 -20.33 -8.83 -17.74
CA HIS A 415 -20.80 -10.10 -18.26
C HIS A 415 -21.18 -10.04 -19.75
N GLU A 416 -21.81 -8.97 -20.18
CA GLU A 416 -22.13 -8.74 -21.59
C GLU A 416 -20.86 -8.56 -22.44
N ALA A 417 -19.91 -7.78 -21.94
CA ALA A 417 -18.62 -7.58 -22.59
C ALA A 417 -17.85 -8.90 -22.72
N LEU A 418 -17.80 -9.72 -21.64
CA LEU A 418 -17.17 -11.03 -21.68
C LEU A 418 -17.86 -11.95 -22.68
N ALA A 419 -19.20 -11.97 -22.71
CA ALA A 419 -19.95 -12.77 -23.67
C ALA A 419 -19.64 -12.36 -25.11
N ALA A 420 -19.50 -11.07 -25.38
CA ALA A 420 -19.11 -10.57 -26.69
C ALA A 420 -17.66 -10.97 -27.05
N LEU A 421 -16.71 -10.84 -26.13
CA LEU A 421 -15.31 -11.21 -26.32
C LEU A 421 -15.12 -12.74 -26.53
N LEU A 422 -16.03 -13.56 -26.01
CA LEU A 422 -16.04 -15.01 -26.15
C LEU A 422 -16.73 -15.51 -27.42
N GLN A 423 -17.37 -14.64 -28.21
CA GLN A 423 -17.99 -15.03 -29.46
C GLN A 423 -16.93 -15.58 -30.42
N SER A 424 -17.35 -16.66 -31.08
CA SER A 424 -16.49 -17.36 -32.03
C SER A 424 -16.57 -16.71 -33.41
N GLY A 425 -15.44 -16.23 -33.90
CA GLY A 425 -15.15 -15.89 -35.28
C GLY A 425 -14.09 -16.88 -35.83
N PRO A 426 -13.31 -16.49 -36.87
CA PRO A 426 -12.12 -17.26 -37.27
C PRO A 426 -11.14 -17.41 -36.11
N GLU A 427 -10.99 -16.36 -35.30
CA GLU A 427 -10.30 -16.34 -33.99
C GLU A 427 -11.21 -15.66 -32.98
N PRO A 428 -11.26 -16.12 -31.69
CA PRO A 428 -12.02 -15.48 -30.65
C PRO A 428 -11.52 -14.07 -30.33
N PHE A 429 -12.42 -13.09 -30.16
CA PHE A 429 -12.05 -11.69 -29.94
C PHE A 429 -11.12 -11.48 -28.71
N HIS A 430 -11.30 -12.25 -27.65
CA HIS A 430 -10.41 -12.14 -26.49
C HIS A 430 -8.95 -12.52 -26.82
N GLN A 431 -8.70 -13.43 -27.77
CA GLN A 431 -7.33 -13.78 -28.20
C GLN A 431 -6.74 -12.68 -29.05
N LEU A 432 -7.50 -12.14 -30.00
CA LEU A 432 -7.09 -11.01 -30.84
C LEU A 432 -6.76 -9.79 -29.99
N LEU A 433 -7.62 -9.47 -29.03
CA LEU A 433 -7.41 -8.36 -28.12
C LEU A 433 -6.16 -8.55 -27.24
N ARG A 434 -5.95 -9.76 -26.71
CA ARG A 434 -4.76 -10.07 -25.90
C ARG A 434 -3.46 -9.99 -26.68
N GLU A 435 -3.48 -10.33 -27.97
CA GLU A 435 -2.29 -10.16 -28.83
C GLU A 435 -2.07 -8.69 -29.19
N ALA A 436 -3.14 -7.94 -29.47
CA ALA A 436 -3.06 -6.50 -29.73
C ALA A 436 -2.57 -5.69 -28.52
N LEU A 437 -2.86 -6.14 -27.31
CA LEU A 437 -2.39 -5.52 -26.06
C LEU A 437 -0.94 -5.88 -25.72
N ARG A 438 -0.32 -6.78 -26.46
CA ARG A 438 1.06 -7.16 -26.22
C ARG A 438 2.01 -6.04 -26.62
N GLY A 439 2.84 -5.59 -25.69
CA GLY A 439 3.78 -4.51 -25.90
C GLY A 439 3.22 -3.10 -25.71
N ILE A 440 1.94 -2.98 -25.34
CA ILE A 440 1.34 -1.70 -24.90
C ILE A 440 2.04 -1.24 -23.62
N ALA A 441 2.52 0.01 -23.63
CA ALA A 441 3.18 0.62 -22.49
C ALA A 441 2.20 1.02 -21.39
N ASP A 442 2.71 1.20 -20.16
CA ASP A 442 1.92 1.66 -19.01
C ASP A 442 1.59 3.16 -19.13
N VAL A 443 0.53 3.46 -19.87
CA VAL A 443 0.09 4.84 -20.16
C VAL A 443 -0.27 5.59 -18.89
N GLU A 444 -0.86 4.94 -17.88
CA GLU A 444 -1.20 5.58 -16.60
C GLU A 444 0.06 6.14 -15.93
N ARG A 445 1.11 5.33 -15.80
CA ARG A 445 2.38 5.76 -15.20
C ARG A 445 3.10 6.80 -16.04
N ILE A 446 3.09 6.64 -17.35
CA ILE A 446 3.71 7.60 -18.27
C ILE A 446 3.01 8.96 -18.16
N ALA A 447 1.69 9.02 -18.17
CA ALA A 447 0.92 10.26 -18.04
C ALA A 447 1.21 10.98 -16.71
N ALA A 448 1.23 10.24 -15.60
CA ALA A 448 1.61 10.80 -14.29
C ALA A 448 3.04 11.38 -14.31
N ARG A 449 3.99 10.70 -14.94
CA ARG A 449 5.38 11.15 -15.03
C ARG A 449 5.57 12.33 -15.98
N ILE A 450 4.78 12.43 -17.04
CA ILE A 450 4.72 13.63 -17.90
C ILE A 450 4.28 14.82 -17.05
N ALA A 451 3.18 14.70 -16.31
CA ALA A 451 2.66 15.75 -15.44
C ALA A 451 3.69 16.24 -14.40
N LEU A 452 4.46 15.30 -13.85
CA LEU A 452 5.49 15.55 -12.86
C LEU A 452 6.86 15.89 -13.48
N ARG A 453 6.97 15.97 -14.82
CA ARG A 453 8.22 16.20 -15.57
C ARG A 453 9.34 15.22 -15.17
N GLN A 454 8.96 13.99 -14.91
CA GLN A 454 9.86 12.91 -14.50
C GLN A 454 9.94 11.80 -15.55
N VAL A 455 9.21 11.93 -16.66
CA VAL A 455 9.17 10.96 -17.75
C VAL A 455 10.53 10.88 -18.44
N ARG A 456 10.94 9.66 -18.77
CA ARG A 456 12.18 9.41 -19.48
C ARG A 456 11.95 9.38 -21.00
N PRO A 457 12.96 9.72 -21.81
CA PRO A 457 12.82 9.74 -23.26
C PRO A 457 12.32 8.40 -23.84
N ARG A 458 12.77 7.27 -23.31
CA ARG A 458 12.33 5.94 -23.74
C ARG A 458 10.87 5.64 -23.42
N GLU A 459 10.31 6.24 -22.36
CA GLU A 459 8.88 6.11 -22.02
C GLU A 459 8.03 6.88 -23.03
N LEU A 460 8.48 8.03 -23.52
CA LEU A 460 7.83 8.76 -24.62
C LEU A 460 7.87 7.99 -25.94
N SER A 461 8.99 7.32 -26.25
CA SER A 461 9.09 6.42 -27.40
C SER A 461 8.13 5.22 -27.27
N ALA A 462 8.00 4.65 -26.07
CA ALA A 462 7.05 3.58 -25.78
C ALA A 462 5.59 4.05 -25.88
N LEU A 463 5.30 5.28 -25.42
CA LEU A 463 3.99 5.91 -25.59
C LEU A 463 3.66 6.08 -27.08
N ARG A 464 4.60 6.60 -27.89
CA ARG A 464 4.43 6.70 -29.35
C ARG A 464 4.07 5.35 -29.96
N ALA A 465 4.82 4.28 -29.65
CA ALA A 465 4.55 2.94 -30.16
C ALA A 465 3.14 2.45 -29.72
N THR A 466 2.74 2.75 -28.49
CA THR A 466 1.39 2.45 -27.99
C THR A 466 0.31 3.16 -28.80
N LEU A 467 0.47 4.46 -29.06
CA LEU A 467 -0.49 5.24 -29.87
C LEU A 467 -0.63 4.68 -31.30
N GLN A 468 0.46 4.26 -31.90
CA GLN A 468 0.47 3.62 -33.22
C GLN A 468 -0.21 2.24 -33.24
N ALA A 469 -0.23 1.54 -32.11
CA ALA A 469 -0.89 0.24 -31.96
C ALA A 469 -2.41 0.34 -31.71
N LEU A 470 -2.94 1.52 -31.31
CA LEU A 470 -4.35 1.69 -30.95
C LEU A 470 -5.34 1.25 -32.05
N PRO A 471 -5.12 1.52 -33.35
CA PRO A 471 -6.03 1.05 -34.41
C PRO A 471 -6.17 -0.49 -34.41
N VAL A 472 -5.10 -1.22 -34.12
CA VAL A 472 -5.13 -2.69 -34.04
C VAL A 472 -5.94 -3.15 -32.83
N VAL A 473 -5.79 -2.46 -31.67
CA VAL A 473 -6.59 -2.74 -30.47
C VAL A 473 -8.07 -2.47 -30.74
N GLN A 474 -8.41 -1.38 -31.46
CA GLN A 474 -9.81 -1.06 -31.80
C GLN A 474 -10.40 -2.12 -32.74
N GLN A 475 -9.67 -2.58 -33.74
CA GLN A 475 -10.12 -3.63 -34.65
C GLN A 475 -10.31 -5.00 -34.00
N ALA A 476 -9.65 -5.25 -32.88
CA ALA A 476 -9.78 -6.48 -32.09
C ALA A 476 -11.02 -6.49 -31.18
N LEU A 477 -11.84 -5.42 -31.17
CA LEU A 477 -13.04 -5.33 -30.33
C LEU A 477 -14.29 -5.72 -31.15
N PRO A 478 -15.20 -6.55 -30.56
CA PRO A 478 -16.51 -6.79 -31.17
C PRO A 478 -17.40 -5.56 -31.02
N GLU A 479 -18.26 -5.33 -32.01
CA GLU A 479 -19.26 -4.26 -31.99
C GLU A 479 -20.52 -4.68 -31.20
N GLY A 480 -21.27 -3.69 -30.70
CA GLY A 480 -22.62 -3.89 -30.13
C GLY A 480 -22.63 -4.26 -28.64
N SER A 481 -21.56 -4.05 -27.92
CA SER A 481 -21.53 -4.13 -26.45
C SER A 481 -21.36 -2.74 -25.85
N GLY A 482 -22.35 -2.26 -25.10
CA GLY A 482 -22.37 -0.88 -24.56
C GLY A 482 -21.12 -0.53 -23.75
N LEU A 483 -20.56 -1.48 -22.97
CA LEU A 483 -19.31 -1.27 -22.23
C LEU A 483 -18.11 -1.24 -23.19
N LEU A 484 -17.98 -2.21 -24.12
CA LEU A 484 -16.86 -2.26 -25.07
C LEU A 484 -16.87 -1.06 -26.01
N ASP A 485 -18.06 -0.63 -26.47
CA ASP A 485 -18.20 0.56 -27.31
C ASP A 485 -17.76 1.83 -26.57
N SER A 486 -18.11 1.96 -25.28
CA SER A 486 -17.65 3.05 -24.42
C SER A 486 -16.12 3.03 -24.23
N LEU A 487 -15.53 1.86 -24.00
CA LEU A 487 -14.08 1.69 -23.87
C LEU A 487 -13.36 1.97 -25.19
N ALA A 488 -13.92 1.52 -26.32
CA ALA A 488 -13.40 1.81 -27.66
C ALA A 488 -13.39 3.33 -27.97
N ALA A 489 -14.42 4.05 -27.51
CA ALA A 489 -14.41 5.53 -27.59
C ALA A 489 -13.29 6.15 -26.76
N GLY A 490 -12.94 5.56 -25.62
CA GLY A 490 -11.81 5.99 -24.76
C GLY A 490 -10.43 5.70 -25.36
N LEU A 491 -10.32 4.84 -26.38
CA LEU A 491 -9.06 4.57 -27.08
C LEU A 491 -8.68 5.66 -28.10
N ARG A 492 -9.50 6.71 -28.26
CA ARG A 492 -9.19 7.80 -29.19
C ARG A 492 -8.14 8.71 -28.55
N ALA A 493 -6.89 8.57 -29.02
CA ALA A 493 -5.85 9.54 -28.72
C ALA A 493 -5.97 10.76 -29.64
N SER A 494 -5.51 11.90 -29.14
CA SER A 494 -5.34 13.09 -29.97
C SER A 494 -4.28 12.79 -31.07
N PRO A 495 -4.61 12.95 -32.37
CA PRO A 495 -3.62 12.78 -33.45
C PRO A 495 -2.41 13.70 -33.29
N HIS A 496 -2.61 14.81 -32.59
CA HIS A 496 -1.53 15.76 -32.30
C HIS A 496 -0.42 15.14 -31.41
N ILE A 497 -0.79 14.35 -30.40
CA ILE A 497 0.21 13.71 -29.52
C ILE A 497 1.08 12.74 -30.30
N GLU A 498 0.48 11.89 -31.13
CA GLU A 498 1.22 10.93 -31.94
C GLU A 498 2.20 11.64 -32.89
N GLU A 499 1.71 12.66 -33.61
CA GLU A 499 2.53 13.44 -34.55
C GLU A 499 3.63 14.22 -33.82
N LEU A 500 3.34 14.82 -32.67
CA LEU A 500 4.33 15.50 -31.82
C LEU A 500 5.46 14.54 -31.45
N LEU A 501 5.12 13.37 -30.87
CA LEU A 501 6.11 12.37 -30.44
C LEU A 501 6.89 11.78 -31.64
N ARG A 502 6.25 11.61 -32.79
CA ARG A 502 6.89 11.10 -34.01
C ARG A 502 7.94 12.08 -34.55
N ARG A 503 7.65 13.38 -34.49
CA ARG A 503 8.55 14.42 -34.99
C ARG A 503 9.64 14.81 -34.02
N SER A 504 9.34 14.82 -32.73
CA SER A 504 10.23 15.38 -31.71
C SER A 504 11.16 14.36 -31.08
N ILE A 505 10.72 13.12 -30.85
CA ILE A 505 11.50 12.11 -30.13
C ILE A 505 12.19 11.15 -31.10
N ALA A 506 13.47 10.95 -30.90
CA ALA A 506 14.27 9.99 -31.69
C ALA A 506 13.65 8.58 -31.64
N GLU A 507 13.90 7.75 -32.64
CA GLU A 507 13.36 6.39 -32.68
C GLU A 507 13.90 5.53 -31.53
N LEU A 508 15.20 5.63 -31.27
CA LEU A 508 15.89 4.98 -30.17
C LEU A 508 16.58 6.04 -29.29
N PRO A 509 15.82 6.74 -28.43
CA PRO A 509 16.38 7.82 -27.64
C PRO A 509 17.32 7.31 -26.54
N ALA A 510 18.24 8.14 -26.12
CA ALA A 510 19.07 7.89 -24.95
C ALA A 510 18.21 7.67 -23.69
N VAL A 511 18.78 7.05 -22.65
CA VAL A 511 18.06 6.78 -21.40
C VAL A 511 17.74 8.08 -20.65
N LEU A 512 18.69 9.03 -20.64
CA LEU A 512 18.57 10.29 -19.94
C LEU A 512 18.83 11.47 -20.90
N VAL A 513 18.11 12.55 -20.71
CA VAL A 513 18.24 13.76 -21.55
C VAL A 513 19.68 14.33 -21.52
N ARG A 514 20.36 14.22 -20.39
CA ARG A 514 21.76 14.69 -20.24
C ARG A 514 22.78 13.91 -21.10
N ASP A 515 22.41 12.74 -21.59
CA ASP A 515 23.31 11.92 -22.42
C ASP A 515 23.27 12.35 -23.90
N GLY A 516 22.29 13.18 -24.29
CA GLY A 516 22.06 13.64 -25.66
C GLY A 516 21.41 12.56 -26.56
N GLY A 517 21.03 12.93 -27.78
CA GLY A 517 20.42 11.98 -28.72
C GLY A 517 18.96 11.62 -28.42
N VAL A 518 18.23 12.52 -27.81
CA VAL A 518 16.82 12.36 -27.43
C VAL A 518 15.88 12.94 -28.48
N ILE A 519 16.18 14.12 -28.99
CA ILE A 519 15.37 14.82 -30.00
C ILE A 519 15.69 14.27 -31.38
N ALA A 520 14.65 14.06 -32.20
CA ALA A 520 14.77 13.54 -33.56
C ALA A 520 15.50 14.53 -34.47
N THR A 521 16.30 14.02 -35.41
CA THR A 521 16.92 14.83 -36.47
C THR A 521 15.84 15.45 -37.35
N GLY A 522 16.00 16.72 -37.72
CA GLY A 522 15.06 17.49 -38.52
C GLY A 522 13.91 18.13 -37.68
N PHE A 523 13.90 17.99 -36.35
CA PHE A 523 12.96 18.68 -35.50
C PHE A 523 13.34 20.15 -35.23
N ASP A 524 14.64 20.43 -35.03
CA ASP A 524 15.15 21.75 -34.76
C ASP A 524 16.47 21.99 -35.53
N SER A 525 16.47 22.99 -36.39
CA SER A 525 17.65 23.28 -37.27
C SER A 525 18.89 23.69 -36.50
N GLU A 526 18.74 24.44 -35.39
CA GLU A 526 19.88 24.87 -34.54
C GLU A 526 20.55 23.65 -33.87
N LEU A 527 19.74 22.70 -33.40
CA LEU A 527 20.24 21.48 -32.80
C LEU A 527 20.97 20.62 -33.85
N ASP A 528 20.40 20.52 -35.08
CA ASP A 528 21.01 19.74 -36.15
C ASP A 528 22.33 20.35 -36.60
N GLU A 529 22.44 21.68 -36.67
CA GLU A 529 23.72 22.35 -36.96
C GLU A 529 24.78 22.07 -35.87
N LEU A 530 24.38 22.12 -34.57
CA LEU A 530 25.28 21.84 -33.45
C LEU A 530 25.75 20.38 -33.45
N ARG A 531 24.87 19.44 -33.80
CA ARG A 531 25.22 18.00 -33.98
C ARG A 531 26.15 17.79 -35.19
N ALA A 532 25.87 18.45 -36.30
CA ALA A 532 26.72 18.37 -37.47
C ALA A 532 28.16 18.82 -37.20
N ILE A 533 28.34 19.85 -36.38
CA ILE A 533 29.69 20.28 -35.93
C ILE A 533 30.36 19.14 -35.13
N GLN A 534 29.59 18.46 -34.28
CA GLN A 534 30.08 17.36 -33.46
C GLN A 534 30.41 16.10 -34.27
N ASP A 535 29.54 15.73 -35.19
CA ASP A 535 29.73 14.54 -36.07
C ASP A 535 30.89 14.72 -37.02
N ASN A 536 31.19 15.94 -37.47
CA ASN A 536 32.33 16.27 -38.28
C ASN A 536 33.65 16.26 -37.49
N CYS A 537 33.64 16.11 -36.15
CA CYS A 537 34.86 16.05 -35.34
C CYS A 537 35.76 14.89 -35.76
N ASP A 538 35.23 13.70 -35.97
CA ASP A 538 36.02 12.52 -36.34
C ASP A 538 36.66 12.65 -37.77
N ALA A 539 35.92 13.24 -38.69
CA ALA A 539 36.43 13.51 -40.04
C ALA A 539 37.54 14.56 -39.99
N PHE A 540 37.37 15.65 -39.26
CA PHE A 540 38.39 16.67 -39.04
C PHE A 540 39.65 16.13 -38.37
N LEU A 541 39.48 15.29 -37.32
CA LEU A 541 40.63 14.68 -36.63
C LEU A 541 41.41 13.75 -37.54
N LEU A 542 40.75 12.96 -38.40
CA LEU A 542 41.37 12.08 -39.35
C LEU A 542 42.13 12.86 -40.46
N GLU A 543 41.51 13.94 -40.94
CA GLU A 543 42.13 14.83 -41.91
C GLU A 543 43.35 15.52 -41.30
N LEU A 544 43.23 16.09 -40.09
CA LEU A 544 44.32 16.69 -39.34
C LEU A 544 45.46 15.69 -39.09
N GLU A 545 45.12 14.47 -38.66
CA GLU A 545 46.07 13.39 -38.42
C GLU A 545 46.85 13.08 -39.70
N THR A 546 46.17 12.95 -40.85
CA THR A 546 46.76 12.64 -42.13
C THR A 546 47.68 13.77 -42.62
N ARG A 547 47.21 15.02 -42.47
CA ARG A 547 47.97 16.22 -42.85
C ARG A 547 49.20 16.39 -41.95
N GLU A 548 49.05 16.22 -40.65
CA GLU A 548 50.16 16.39 -39.70
C GLU A 548 51.21 15.24 -39.81
N ARG A 549 50.77 13.99 -40.13
CA ARG A 549 51.69 12.91 -40.45
C ARG A 549 52.53 13.24 -41.68
N SER A 550 51.91 13.79 -42.73
CA SER A 550 52.57 14.17 -43.94
C SER A 550 53.51 15.36 -43.70
N ARG A 551 53.10 16.36 -42.92
CA ARG A 551 53.92 17.55 -42.61
C ARG A 551 55.15 17.23 -41.75
N THR A 552 54.94 16.36 -40.72
CA THR A 552 56.03 16.09 -39.74
C THR A 552 56.86 14.88 -40.08
N GLY A 553 56.39 14.01 -40.98
CA GLY A 553 57.03 12.75 -41.28
C GLY A 553 57.02 11.74 -40.16
N ILE A 554 56.15 11.95 -39.14
CA ILE A 554 55.98 11.06 -38.00
C ILE A 554 54.83 10.05 -38.27
N ALA A 555 55.22 8.85 -38.68
CA ALA A 555 54.24 7.82 -39.07
C ALA A 555 53.28 7.40 -37.97
N ASN A 556 53.70 7.44 -36.69
CA ASN A 556 52.94 7.01 -35.53
C ASN A 556 52.21 8.16 -34.80
N LEU A 557 52.12 9.34 -35.39
CA LEU A 557 51.37 10.45 -34.90
C LEU A 557 49.87 10.09 -34.89
N ARG A 558 49.15 10.33 -33.78
CA ARG A 558 47.71 10.15 -33.67
C ARG A 558 47.06 11.40 -33.11
N VAL A 559 45.92 11.75 -33.65
CA VAL A 559 45.05 12.80 -33.09
C VAL A 559 43.90 12.13 -32.38
N GLN A 560 43.73 12.40 -31.08
CA GLN A 560 42.74 11.72 -30.23
C GLN A 560 42.08 12.69 -29.24
N PHE A 561 40.98 12.25 -28.69
CA PHE A 561 40.21 12.94 -27.62
C PHE A 561 40.22 12.14 -26.31
N ASN A 562 40.38 12.85 -25.23
CA ASN A 562 40.21 12.28 -23.87
C ASN A 562 39.40 13.25 -22.99
N ARG A 563 38.41 12.73 -22.26
CA ARG A 563 37.52 13.53 -21.41
C ARG A 563 38.26 14.39 -20.37
N VAL A 564 39.44 13.99 -19.91
CA VAL A 564 40.20 14.71 -18.89
C VAL A 564 41.11 15.77 -19.52
N HIS A 565 41.69 15.52 -20.71
CA HIS A 565 42.67 16.35 -21.33
C HIS A 565 42.23 16.99 -22.65
N GLY A 566 40.98 16.78 -23.10
CA GLY A 566 40.50 17.32 -24.38
C GLY A 566 41.12 16.63 -25.62
N PHE A 567 41.20 17.37 -26.70
CA PHE A 567 41.87 16.93 -27.94
C PHE A 567 43.37 17.09 -27.84
N TYR A 568 44.12 16.11 -28.39
CA TYR A 568 45.58 16.12 -28.39
C TYR A 568 46.14 15.33 -29.53
N ILE A 569 47.37 15.74 -29.91
CA ILE A 569 48.22 15.02 -30.84
C ILE A 569 49.21 14.18 -30.04
N GLU A 570 49.15 12.85 -30.12
CA GLU A 570 50.05 11.94 -29.43
C GLU A 570 51.20 11.55 -30.33
N VAL A 571 52.44 11.78 -29.85
CA VAL A 571 53.69 11.44 -30.55
C VAL A 571 54.49 10.51 -29.65
N THR A 572 54.88 9.34 -30.18
CA THR A 572 55.71 8.39 -29.44
C THR A 572 57.14 8.95 -29.24
N SER A 573 57.84 8.45 -28.21
CA SER A 573 59.17 8.91 -27.83
C SER A 573 60.19 8.91 -29.01
N SER A 574 60.03 8.06 -30.01
CA SER A 574 60.84 7.98 -31.19
C SER A 574 60.65 9.13 -32.22
N GLY A 575 59.56 9.90 -32.03
CA GLY A 575 59.24 11.00 -32.98
C GLY A 575 59.40 12.41 -32.36
N ILE A 576 59.77 12.53 -31.10
CA ILE A 576 59.82 13.82 -30.37
C ILE A 576 60.75 14.83 -31.04
N ASP A 577 61.91 14.42 -31.54
CA ASP A 577 62.89 15.30 -32.20
C ASP A 577 62.37 15.93 -33.51
N ARG A 578 61.24 15.39 -34.06
CA ARG A 578 60.66 15.89 -35.32
C ARG A 578 59.38 16.71 -35.07
N VAL A 579 59.06 16.99 -33.79
CA VAL A 579 57.88 17.77 -33.44
C VAL A 579 58.14 19.25 -33.80
N PRO A 580 57.24 19.89 -34.57
CA PRO A 580 57.38 21.28 -34.96
C PRO A 580 57.27 22.26 -33.77
N PRO A 581 57.82 23.47 -33.87
CA PRO A 581 57.79 24.42 -32.77
C PRO A 581 56.40 25.02 -32.47
N ASP A 582 55.44 24.84 -33.35
CA ASP A 582 54.05 25.27 -33.15
C ASP A 582 53.21 24.25 -32.30
N TYR A 583 53.80 23.11 -31.94
CA TYR A 583 53.20 22.16 -31.07
C TYR A 583 53.45 22.57 -29.60
N GLN A 584 52.42 22.85 -28.86
CA GLN A 584 52.50 23.13 -27.43
C GLN A 584 52.30 21.82 -26.65
N ARG A 585 53.29 21.47 -25.83
CA ARG A 585 53.25 20.26 -25.01
C ARG A 585 52.17 20.38 -23.91
N ARG A 586 51.27 19.42 -23.88
CA ARG A 586 50.15 19.36 -22.91
C ARG A 586 50.40 18.33 -21.80
N GLN A 587 51.01 17.18 -22.15
CA GLN A 587 51.28 16.11 -21.17
C GLN A 587 52.46 15.25 -21.62
N THR A 588 53.30 14.83 -20.67
CA THR A 588 54.36 13.85 -20.89
C THR A 588 53.94 12.52 -20.25
N LEU A 589 53.97 11.42 -21.04
CA LEU A 589 53.74 10.07 -20.66
C LEU A 589 55.05 9.26 -20.72
N LYS A 590 55.06 8.04 -20.15
CA LYS A 590 56.25 7.18 -20.11
C LYS A 590 56.83 6.89 -21.50
N ASN A 591 56.02 6.70 -22.55
CA ASN A 591 56.42 6.31 -23.90
C ASN A 591 55.90 7.22 -25.00
N ALA A 592 55.29 8.37 -24.69
CA ALA A 592 54.73 9.32 -25.63
C ALA A 592 54.60 10.70 -25.03
N GLU A 593 54.51 11.71 -25.84
CA GLU A 593 54.13 13.08 -25.43
C GLU A 593 52.86 13.52 -26.15
N ARG A 594 52.03 14.30 -25.47
CA ARG A 594 50.81 14.87 -26.00
C ARG A 594 50.93 16.34 -26.26
N TYR A 595 50.53 16.76 -27.41
CA TYR A 595 50.65 18.14 -27.87
C TYR A 595 49.30 18.69 -28.33
N ILE A 596 49.21 20.01 -28.42
CA ILE A 596 48.11 20.74 -29.00
C ILE A 596 48.65 21.80 -29.95
N THR A 597 48.01 22.00 -31.07
CA THR A 597 48.28 23.08 -32.01
C THR A 597 47.25 24.20 -31.84
N PRO A 598 47.52 25.44 -32.25
CA PRO A 598 46.57 26.54 -32.23
C PRO A 598 45.27 26.19 -33.02
N GLU A 599 45.42 25.48 -34.14
CA GLU A 599 44.28 25.01 -34.93
C GLU A 599 43.44 23.99 -34.17
N LEU A 600 44.07 22.96 -33.58
CA LEU A 600 43.40 21.96 -32.80
C LEU A 600 42.72 22.56 -31.54
N LYS A 601 43.37 23.61 -30.96
CA LYS A 601 42.79 24.34 -29.82
C LYS A 601 41.51 25.12 -30.22
N THR A 602 41.59 25.82 -31.36
CA THR A 602 40.42 26.54 -31.91
C THR A 602 39.28 25.58 -32.23
N PHE A 603 39.62 24.42 -32.76
CA PHE A 603 38.63 23.36 -33.03
C PHE A 603 38.06 22.79 -31.69
N GLU A 604 38.92 22.51 -30.71
CA GLU A 604 38.52 22.04 -29.39
C GLU A 604 37.45 22.96 -28.78
N ASP A 605 37.75 24.28 -28.76
CA ASP A 605 36.86 25.28 -28.20
C ASP A 605 35.49 25.34 -28.92
N LYS A 606 35.50 25.22 -30.26
CA LYS A 606 34.28 25.14 -31.07
C LYS A 606 33.49 23.86 -30.81
N ALA A 607 34.15 22.72 -30.78
CA ALA A 607 33.51 21.41 -30.64
C ALA A 607 32.90 21.24 -29.22
N LEU A 608 33.64 21.61 -28.16
CA LEU A 608 33.15 21.58 -26.77
C LEU A 608 31.99 22.56 -26.55
N SER A 609 32.12 23.79 -27.08
CA SER A 609 31.01 24.76 -27.04
C SER A 609 29.77 24.28 -27.79
N ALA A 610 29.94 23.63 -28.96
CA ALA A 610 28.84 23.06 -29.71
C ALA A 610 28.15 21.91 -28.95
N GLN A 611 28.92 21.05 -28.28
CA GLN A 611 28.39 19.96 -27.47
C GLN A 611 27.56 20.49 -26.27
N GLU A 612 28.11 21.43 -25.50
CA GLU A 612 27.40 22.03 -24.35
C GLU A 612 26.11 22.74 -24.78
N ARG A 613 26.18 23.52 -25.86
CA ARG A 613 25.02 24.20 -26.44
C ARG A 613 24.02 23.21 -26.99
N GLY A 614 24.47 22.14 -27.66
CA GLY A 614 23.61 21.08 -28.16
C GLY A 614 22.83 20.40 -27.04
N LEU A 615 23.49 20.00 -25.96
CA LEU A 615 22.82 19.41 -24.79
C LEU A 615 21.84 20.37 -24.12
N ALA A 616 22.21 21.65 -23.99
CA ALA A 616 21.33 22.66 -23.43
C ALA A 616 20.08 22.88 -24.31
N ARG A 617 20.27 22.95 -25.65
CA ARG A 617 19.20 23.09 -26.63
C ARG A 617 18.29 21.88 -26.61
N GLU A 618 18.84 20.67 -26.60
CA GLU A 618 18.10 19.42 -26.54
C GLU A 618 17.24 19.31 -25.27
N LYS A 619 17.81 19.71 -24.13
CA LYS A 619 17.05 19.80 -22.88
C LYS A 619 15.89 20.79 -22.99
N LEU A 620 16.12 21.98 -23.55
CA LEU A 620 15.08 22.98 -23.76
C LEU A 620 13.94 22.42 -24.64
N LEU A 621 14.28 21.81 -25.76
CA LEU A 621 13.31 21.21 -26.68
C LEU A 621 12.52 20.09 -26.02
N PHE A 622 13.17 19.26 -25.23
CA PHE A 622 12.51 18.20 -24.47
C PHE A 622 11.49 18.79 -23.46
N GLU A 623 11.84 19.87 -22.76
CA GLU A 623 10.93 20.55 -21.83
C GLU A 623 9.71 21.15 -22.57
N LEU A 624 9.93 21.72 -23.78
CA LEU A 624 8.83 22.24 -24.63
C LEU A 624 7.89 21.12 -25.08
N VAL A 625 8.43 19.96 -25.46
CA VAL A 625 7.60 18.77 -25.78
C VAL A 625 6.77 18.34 -24.57
N LEU A 626 7.35 18.40 -23.36
CA LEU A 626 6.59 18.08 -22.16
C LEU A 626 5.49 19.11 -21.88
N ASP A 627 5.71 20.41 -22.16
CA ASP A 627 4.69 21.43 -22.00
C ASP A 627 3.47 21.14 -22.87
N GLU A 628 3.67 20.79 -24.16
CA GLU A 628 2.58 20.41 -25.06
C GLU A 628 1.87 19.12 -24.59
N LEU A 629 2.62 18.11 -24.11
CA LEU A 629 2.01 16.87 -23.59
C LEU A 629 1.21 17.07 -22.32
N ILE A 630 1.59 18.04 -21.48
CA ILE A 630 0.85 18.37 -20.24
C ILE A 630 -0.55 18.91 -20.54
N GLU A 631 -0.75 19.61 -21.65
CA GLU A 631 -2.07 20.07 -22.07
C GLU A 631 -3.00 18.90 -22.45
N GLU A 632 -2.43 17.78 -22.87
CA GLU A 632 -3.12 16.57 -23.34
C GLU A 632 -3.22 15.44 -22.27
N LEU A 633 -2.98 15.74 -21.00
CA LEU A 633 -2.96 14.72 -19.91
C LEU A 633 -4.31 14.04 -19.71
N GLN A 634 -5.42 14.75 -19.88
CA GLN A 634 -6.76 14.19 -19.66
C GLN A 634 -7.11 13.10 -20.69
N PRO A 635 -6.92 13.30 -22.00
CA PRO A 635 -7.04 12.23 -23.00
C PRO A 635 -6.14 11.03 -22.70
N LEU A 636 -4.87 11.25 -22.31
CA LEU A 636 -3.94 10.16 -21.97
C LEU A 636 -4.40 9.37 -20.74
N THR A 637 -4.96 10.03 -19.73
CA THR A 637 -5.49 9.37 -18.54
C THR A 637 -6.71 8.51 -18.90
N LEU A 638 -7.61 9.00 -19.75
CA LEU A 638 -8.78 8.24 -20.22
C LEU A 638 -8.35 7.03 -21.06
N LEU A 639 -7.38 7.23 -21.95
CA LEU A 639 -6.77 6.15 -22.72
C LEU A 639 -6.18 5.05 -21.82
N GLY A 640 -5.40 5.42 -20.81
CA GLY A 640 -4.82 4.47 -19.85
C GLY A 640 -5.89 3.64 -19.14
N ARG A 641 -6.96 4.28 -18.67
CA ARG A 641 -8.10 3.60 -18.02
C ARG A 641 -8.85 2.66 -18.97
N ALA A 642 -9.06 3.07 -20.23
CA ALA A 642 -9.71 2.23 -21.22
C ALA A 642 -8.87 0.97 -21.52
N LEU A 643 -7.57 1.13 -21.76
CA LEU A 643 -6.64 0.03 -21.97
C LEU A 643 -6.56 -0.91 -20.76
N ALA A 644 -6.50 -0.37 -19.55
CA ALA A 644 -6.50 -1.14 -18.31
C ALA A 644 -7.78 -2.01 -18.16
N SER A 645 -8.94 -1.41 -18.44
CA SER A 645 -10.23 -2.11 -18.36
C SER A 645 -10.37 -3.19 -19.45
N LEU A 646 -9.93 -2.91 -20.68
CA LEU A 646 -9.93 -3.88 -21.77
C LEU A 646 -9.03 -5.07 -21.49
N ASP A 647 -7.84 -4.84 -20.94
CA ASP A 647 -6.92 -5.92 -20.58
C ASP A 647 -7.46 -6.79 -19.43
N ALA A 648 -8.07 -6.17 -18.43
CA ALA A 648 -8.73 -6.90 -17.35
C ALA A 648 -9.91 -7.75 -17.87
N LEU A 649 -10.76 -7.21 -18.76
CA LEU A 649 -11.83 -7.96 -19.41
C LEU A 649 -11.30 -9.10 -20.27
N ALA A 650 -10.23 -8.86 -21.03
CA ALA A 650 -9.60 -9.89 -21.86
C ALA A 650 -9.00 -11.02 -21.00
N ALA A 651 -8.43 -10.71 -19.82
CA ALA A 651 -7.96 -11.70 -18.87
C ALA A 651 -9.11 -12.54 -18.28
N LEU A 652 -10.22 -11.92 -17.88
CA LEU A 652 -11.40 -12.63 -17.40
C LEU A 652 -12.04 -13.52 -18.50
N ALA A 653 -12.10 -13.04 -19.74
CA ALA A 653 -12.60 -13.80 -20.87
C ALA A 653 -11.70 -15.01 -21.17
N GLU A 654 -10.40 -14.83 -21.12
CA GLU A 654 -9.41 -15.91 -21.29
C GLU A 654 -9.58 -16.98 -20.21
N ARG A 655 -9.73 -16.59 -18.93
CA ARG A 655 -9.99 -17.53 -17.83
C ARG A 655 -11.32 -18.26 -18.01
N ALA A 656 -12.37 -17.56 -18.42
CA ALA A 656 -13.67 -18.18 -18.70
C ALA A 656 -13.57 -19.23 -19.80
N ALA A 657 -12.84 -18.94 -20.88
CA ALA A 657 -12.65 -19.87 -21.99
C ALA A 657 -11.79 -21.08 -21.58
N THR A 658 -10.64 -20.85 -20.96
CA THR A 658 -9.66 -21.91 -20.67
C THR A 658 -10.08 -22.81 -19.51
N LEU A 659 -10.83 -22.28 -18.53
CA LEU A 659 -11.28 -23.02 -17.35
C LEU A 659 -12.73 -23.51 -17.45
N GLY A 660 -13.43 -23.24 -18.56
CA GLY A 660 -14.80 -23.70 -18.80
C GLY A 660 -15.78 -23.11 -17.78
N TRP A 661 -15.79 -21.79 -17.62
CA TRP A 661 -16.68 -21.07 -16.69
C TRP A 661 -17.97 -20.65 -17.40
N CYS A 662 -19.08 -20.62 -16.67
CA CYS A 662 -20.38 -20.21 -17.19
C CYS A 662 -20.70 -18.75 -16.82
N ARG A 663 -21.55 -18.12 -17.63
CA ARG A 663 -22.14 -16.81 -17.33
C ARG A 663 -23.13 -16.94 -16.19
N PRO A 664 -22.97 -16.18 -15.05
CA PRO A 664 -23.96 -16.18 -13.98
C PRO A 664 -25.19 -15.33 -14.36
N GLU A 665 -26.36 -15.72 -13.82
CA GLU A 665 -27.62 -14.99 -13.95
C GLU A 665 -27.94 -14.26 -12.63
N PHE A 666 -28.22 -12.95 -12.71
CA PHE A 666 -28.69 -12.19 -11.56
C PHE A 666 -30.22 -12.13 -11.54
N VAL A 667 -30.82 -12.50 -10.41
CA VAL A 667 -32.25 -12.45 -10.14
C VAL A 667 -32.58 -11.49 -9.01
N ASN A 668 -33.82 -10.97 -8.94
CA ASN A 668 -34.19 -9.97 -7.95
C ASN A 668 -34.67 -10.57 -6.61
N HIS A 669 -34.98 -11.86 -6.56
CA HIS A 669 -35.33 -12.51 -5.30
C HIS A 669 -34.08 -13.08 -4.61
N PRO A 670 -34.06 -13.14 -3.29
CA PRO A 670 -32.93 -13.71 -2.56
C PRO A 670 -32.76 -15.20 -2.89
N CYS A 671 -31.61 -15.54 -3.47
CA CYS A 671 -31.21 -16.92 -3.72
C CYS A 671 -29.74 -17.06 -4.00
N ILE A 672 -29.17 -18.24 -3.77
CA ILE A 672 -27.88 -18.71 -4.25
C ILE A 672 -28.12 -20.11 -4.83
N SER A 673 -28.05 -20.24 -6.15
CA SER A 673 -28.23 -21.52 -6.85
C SER A 673 -27.03 -21.73 -7.77
N ILE A 674 -26.17 -22.66 -7.37
CA ILE A 674 -24.95 -23.03 -8.06
C ILE A 674 -25.05 -24.51 -8.41
N THR A 675 -24.91 -24.84 -9.68
CA THR A 675 -24.92 -26.23 -10.15
C THR A 675 -23.51 -26.60 -10.62
N ALA A 676 -23.03 -27.73 -10.14
CA ALA A 676 -21.70 -28.26 -10.41
C ALA A 676 -20.62 -27.19 -10.20
N GLY A 677 -20.67 -26.49 -9.06
CA GLY A 677 -19.68 -25.49 -8.69
C GLY A 677 -18.31 -26.11 -8.40
N ARG A 678 -17.24 -25.39 -8.71
CA ARG A 678 -15.85 -25.82 -8.52
C ARG A 678 -15.07 -24.72 -7.82
N HIS A 679 -14.09 -25.10 -7.00
CA HIS A 679 -13.21 -24.13 -6.34
C HIS A 679 -12.12 -23.67 -7.33
N PRO A 680 -12.09 -22.40 -7.78
CA PRO A 680 -11.27 -21.99 -8.92
C PRO A 680 -9.77 -22.25 -8.70
N VAL A 681 -9.24 -21.89 -7.53
CA VAL A 681 -7.80 -22.01 -7.24
C VAL A 681 -7.40 -23.47 -7.00
N VAL A 682 -8.22 -24.24 -6.28
CA VAL A 682 -7.92 -25.65 -6.00
C VAL A 682 -8.00 -26.47 -7.28
N GLU A 683 -9.02 -26.26 -8.12
CA GLU A 683 -9.16 -26.92 -9.42
C GLU A 683 -7.96 -26.64 -10.32
N ALA A 684 -7.53 -25.37 -10.45
CA ALA A 684 -6.37 -25.01 -11.25
C ALA A 684 -5.08 -25.69 -10.73
N ARG A 685 -4.93 -25.73 -9.40
CA ARG A 685 -3.76 -26.38 -8.78
C ARG A 685 -3.73 -27.88 -8.98
N LEU A 686 -4.88 -28.56 -8.91
CA LEU A 686 -4.98 -29.99 -9.20
C LEU A 686 -4.59 -30.30 -10.65
N ARG A 687 -5.02 -29.47 -11.61
CA ARG A 687 -4.65 -29.60 -13.03
C ARG A 687 -3.13 -29.42 -13.23
N GLU A 688 -2.53 -28.43 -12.60
CA GLU A 688 -1.08 -28.17 -12.68
C GLU A 688 -0.26 -29.34 -12.13
N LEU A 689 -0.70 -29.95 -11.05
CA LEU A 689 -0.01 -31.05 -10.39
C LEU A 689 -0.29 -32.43 -11.03
N GLY A 690 -1.16 -32.49 -12.08
CA GLY A 690 -1.59 -33.78 -12.66
C GLY A 690 -2.43 -34.61 -11.70
N GLY A 691 -3.01 -34.01 -10.65
CA GLY A 691 -3.98 -34.60 -9.73
C GLY A 691 -5.32 -34.77 -10.44
N GLY A 692 -6.14 -35.70 -10.05
CA GLY A 692 -7.45 -36.00 -10.68
C GLY A 692 -8.36 -34.76 -10.87
N GLU A 693 -9.53 -34.98 -11.45
CA GLU A 693 -10.54 -33.94 -11.64
C GLU A 693 -11.08 -33.42 -10.30
N PHE A 694 -11.37 -32.14 -10.21
CA PHE A 694 -12.02 -31.53 -9.04
C PHE A 694 -13.46 -31.97 -8.97
N MET A 695 -13.90 -32.48 -7.81
CA MET A 695 -15.30 -32.91 -7.60
C MET A 695 -16.19 -31.68 -7.47
N ALA A 696 -17.09 -31.50 -8.45
CA ALA A 696 -18.00 -30.36 -8.48
C ALA A 696 -19.18 -30.58 -7.51
N ASN A 697 -19.66 -29.50 -6.87
CA ASN A 697 -20.70 -29.56 -5.87
C ASN A 697 -21.80 -28.51 -6.11
N ASP A 698 -23.06 -28.92 -5.83
CA ASP A 698 -24.21 -28.05 -5.88
C ASP A 698 -24.38 -27.25 -4.58
N CYS A 699 -24.87 -25.99 -4.70
CA CYS A 699 -25.33 -25.20 -3.56
C CYS A 699 -26.68 -24.55 -3.91
N ARG A 700 -27.69 -24.75 -3.07
CA ARG A 700 -29.03 -24.18 -3.29
C ARG A 700 -29.58 -23.56 -2.02
N PHE A 701 -29.66 -22.21 -2.07
CA PHE A 701 -30.38 -21.41 -1.09
C PHE A 701 -31.49 -20.62 -1.78
N ASP A 702 -32.66 -20.61 -1.15
CA ASP A 702 -33.86 -19.92 -1.64
C ASP A 702 -34.73 -19.43 -0.45
N ALA A 703 -35.98 -19.12 -0.70
CA ALA A 703 -36.90 -18.71 0.34
C ALA A 703 -37.22 -19.83 1.38
N ARG A 704 -36.96 -21.10 1.03
CA ARG A 704 -37.25 -22.27 1.88
C ARG A 704 -36.02 -22.83 2.57
N THR A 705 -34.85 -22.58 2.03
CA THR A 705 -33.57 -23.05 2.57
C THR A 705 -32.59 -21.90 2.66
N ARG A 706 -32.24 -21.52 3.87
CA ARG A 706 -31.30 -20.41 4.11
C ARG A 706 -30.09 -20.82 4.96
N PHE A 707 -30.18 -21.97 5.61
CA PHE A 707 -29.16 -22.43 6.54
C PHE A 707 -28.79 -23.88 6.22
N ALA A 708 -27.54 -24.19 6.01
CA ALA A 708 -27.03 -25.54 5.79
C ALA A 708 -26.03 -25.93 6.88
N VAL A 709 -26.39 -26.95 7.66
CA VAL A 709 -25.48 -27.60 8.61
C VAL A 709 -24.64 -28.61 7.84
N ILE A 710 -23.31 -28.42 7.82
CA ILE A 710 -22.40 -29.26 7.04
C ILE A 710 -21.55 -30.11 7.98
N THR A 711 -21.72 -31.42 7.89
CA THR A 711 -20.99 -32.39 8.71
C THR A 711 -20.06 -33.27 7.88
N GLY A 712 -19.19 -33.99 8.54
CA GLY A 712 -18.22 -34.89 7.89
C GLY A 712 -16.78 -34.62 8.31
N PRO A 713 -15.81 -35.41 7.82
CA PRO A 713 -14.39 -35.27 8.20
C PRO A 713 -13.75 -33.98 7.69
N ASN A 714 -12.74 -33.46 8.43
CA ASN A 714 -12.07 -32.21 8.05
C ASN A 714 -11.34 -32.32 6.71
N MET A 715 -10.79 -33.48 6.39
CA MET A 715 -10.13 -33.73 5.08
C MET A 715 -11.14 -33.97 3.94
N GLY A 716 -12.42 -34.03 4.22
CA GLY A 716 -13.48 -34.27 3.22
C GLY A 716 -13.75 -33.08 2.29
N GLY A 717 -13.28 -31.86 2.62
CA GLY A 717 -13.45 -30.68 1.78
C GLY A 717 -14.56 -29.73 2.19
N LYS A 718 -15.08 -29.77 3.44
CA LYS A 718 -16.11 -28.86 3.96
C LYS A 718 -15.73 -27.38 3.74
N SER A 719 -14.57 -26.98 4.23
CA SER A 719 -14.07 -25.60 4.13
C SER A 719 -13.83 -25.19 2.67
N THR A 720 -13.36 -26.13 1.82
CA THR A 720 -13.18 -25.92 0.38
C THR A 720 -14.51 -25.64 -0.31
N PHE A 721 -15.55 -26.41 0.01
CA PHE A 721 -16.91 -26.21 -0.51
C PHE A 721 -17.47 -24.84 -0.09
N MET A 722 -17.34 -24.47 1.18
CA MET A 722 -17.80 -23.15 1.64
C MET A 722 -17.09 -22.01 0.93
N ARG A 723 -15.75 -22.07 0.85
CA ARG A 723 -14.95 -21.07 0.10
C ARG A 723 -15.35 -21.03 -1.38
N GLN A 724 -15.61 -22.16 -2.02
CA GLN A 724 -16.09 -22.25 -3.40
C GLN A 724 -17.35 -21.41 -3.60
N VAL A 725 -18.35 -21.53 -2.74
CA VAL A 725 -19.61 -20.79 -2.84
C VAL A 725 -19.37 -19.29 -2.71
N ALA A 726 -18.54 -18.88 -1.76
CA ALA A 726 -18.18 -17.46 -1.57
C ALA A 726 -17.39 -16.90 -2.77
N LEU A 727 -16.40 -17.65 -3.29
CA LEU A 727 -15.59 -17.22 -4.43
C LEU A 727 -16.42 -17.14 -5.73
N ILE A 728 -17.35 -18.07 -5.96
CA ILE A 728 -18.30 -18.03 -7.09
C ILE A 728 -19.17 -16.78 -7.00
N SER A 729 -19.70 -16.48 -5.81
CA SER A 729 -20.52 -15.29 -5.58
C SER A 729 -19.74 -13.99 -5.78
N LEU A 730 -18.49 -13.95 -5.32
CA LEU A 730 -17.60 -12.80 -5.50
C LEU A 730 -17.22 -12.60 -6.97
N LEU A 731 -16.85 -13.67 -7.68
CA LEU A 731 -16.54 -13.64 -9.12
C LEU A 731 -17.72 -13.08 -9.92
N ALA A 732 -18.94 -13.52 -9.64
CA ALA A 732 -20.13 -12.96 -10.28
C ALA A 732 -20.28 -11.47 -9.97
N ALA A 733 -20.07 -11.04 -8.71
CA ALA A 733 -20.21 -9.65 -8.29
C ALA A 733 -19.20 -8.71 -8.95
N ILE A 734 -17.98 -9.18 -9.25
CA ILE A 734 -16.98 -8.38 -10.00
C ILE A 734 -17.24 -8.38 -11.52
N GLY A 735 -18.22 -9.13 -12.02
CA GLY A 735 -18.55 -9.20 -13.44
C GLY A 735 -17.76 -10.27 -14.20
N SER A 736 -17.18 -11.28 -13.52
CA SER A 736 -16.54 -12.44 -14.12
C SER A 736 -17.56 -13.55 -14.39
N PHE A 737 -17.27 -14.43 -15.35
CA PHE A 737 -17.90 -15.74 -15.40
C PHE A 737 -17.42 -16.59 -14.22
N VAL A 738 -18.12 -17.68 -13.92
CA VAL A 738 -17.92 -18.43 -12.68
C VAL A 738 -17.68 -19.93 -12.93
N PRO A 739 -16.88 -20.58 -12.09
CA PRO A 739 -16.57 -22.01 -12.21
C PRO A 739 -17.77 -22.89 -11.79
N ALA A 740 -18.79 -22.93 -12.65
CA ALA A 740 -19.98 -23.72 -12.47
C ALA A 740 -20.57 -24.10 -13.84
N THR A 741 -21.52 -25.02 -13.91
CA THR A 741 -22.32 -25.27 -15.12
C THR A 741 -23.51 -24.34 -15.25
N ALA A 742 -24.07 -23.92 -14.10
CA ALA A 742 -25.11 -22.89 -14.03
C ALA A 742 -25.01 -22.16 -12.67
N CYS A 743 -25.28 -20.87 -12.69
CA CYS A 743 -25.24 -20.05 -11.49
C CYS A 743 -26.31 -18.96 -11.54
N ARG A 744 -27.15 -18.87 -10.49
CA ARG A 744 -28.17 -17.83 -10.31
C ARG A 744 -28.03 -17.23 -8.94
N LEU A 745 -27.90 -15.90 -8.86
CA LEU A 745 -27.63 -15.18 -7.62
C LEU A 745 -28.64 -14.06 -7.39
N GLY A 746 -29.21 -14.04 -6.20
CA GLY A 746 -30.01 -12.96 -5.64
C GLY A 746 -29.18 -11.76 -5.18
N PRO A 747 -29.80 -10.65 -4.67
CA PRO A 747 -29.11 -9.55 -4.03
C PRO A 747 -28.23 -10.03 -2.88
N MET A 748 -27.00 -9.51 -2.81
CA MET A 748 -26.04 -9.81 -1.75
C MET A 748 -25.37 -8.53 -1.29
N ASP A 749 -25.23 -8.33 0.02
CA ASP A 749 -24.64 -7.12 0.61
C ASP A 749 -23.29 -7.37 1.28
N ALA A 750 -23.03 -8.60 1.73
CA ALA A 750 -21.78 -8.96 2.40
C ALA A 750 -21.45 -10.45 2.23
N ILE A 751 -20.16 -10.76 2.30
CA ILE A 751 -19.64 -12.11 2.48
C ILE A 751 -18.83 -12.13 3.76
N HIS A 752 -19.27 -12.89 4.73
CA HIS A 752 -18.62 -13.05 6.02
C HIS A 752 -18.07 -14.46 6.16
N THR A 753 -16.84 -14.57 6.61
CA THR A 753 -16.21 -15.88 6.82
C THR A 753 -15.54 -15.96 8.18
N ARG A 754 -15.79 -17.09 8.85
CA ARG A 754 -15.01 -17.58 9.97
C ARG A 754 -14.54 -18.99 9.61
N ILE A 755 -13.34 -19.08 9.05
CA ILE A 755 -12.77 -20.35 8.54
C ILE A 755 -11.35 -20.48 9.08
N GLY A 756 -11.12 -21.54 9.89
CA GLY A 756 -9.80 -21.92 10.41
C GLY A 756 -9.09 -20.83 11.23
N ALA A 757 -8.51 -21.17 12.36
CA ALA A 757 -7.62 -20.25 13.08
C ALA A 757 -6.18 -20.48 12.63
N ALA A 758 -5.53 -19.45 12.07
CA ALA A 758 -4.09 -19.32 12.18
C ALA A 758 -3.82 -18.70 13.55
N ASP A 759 -2.91 -19.30 14.34
CA ASP A 759 -2.48 -18.72 15.60
C ASP A 759 -1.92 -17.31 15.35
N ASP A 760 -2.57 -16.30 15.89
CA ASP A 760 -2.02 -14.94 15.89
C ASP A 760 -1.07 -14.76 17.08
N LEU A 761 0.07 -15.42 17.01
CA LEU A 761 1.13 -15.32 18.00
C LEU A 761 1.66 -13.89 18.17
N ALA A 762 1.45 -13.03 17.16
CA ALA A 762 1.95 -11.66 17.14
C ALA A 762 1.17 -10.72 18.08
N ASN A 763 -0.12 -11.01 18.35
CA ASN A 763 -0.97 -10.21 19.22
C ASN A 763 -1.24 -10.86 20.58
N ALA A 764 -0.60 -12.00 20.90
CA ALA A 764 -0.78 -12.74 22.16
C ALA A 764 -2.26 -13.03 22.49
N GLN A 765 -3.16 -13.08 21.50
CA GLN A 765 -4.56 -13.44 21.70
C GLN A 765 -4.74 -14.96 21.62
N SER A 766 -5.53 -15.51 22.52
CA SER A 766 -5.98 -16.90 22.44
C SER A 766 -6.77 -17.11 21.14
N THR A 767 -6.53 -18.24 20.44
CA THR A 767 -7.30 -18.66 19.26
C THR A 767 -8.81 -18.61 19.49
N PHE A 768 -9.25 -18.97 20.70
CA PHE A 768 -10.66 -18.90 21.09
C PHE A 768 -11.16 -17.44 21.17
N MET A 769 -10.36 -16.50 21.73
CA MET A 769 -10.76 -15.10 21.78
C MET A 769 -10.86 -14.47 20.39
N LEU A 770 -9.93 -14.79 19.48
CA LEU A 770 -9.99 -14.35 18.09
C LEU A 770 -11.24 -14.91 17.40
N GLU A 771 -11.54 -16.20 17.61
CA GLU A 771 -12.74 -16.86 17.10
C GLU A 771 -14.03 -16.19 17.58
N MET A 772 -14.13 -15.87 18.86
CA MET A 772 -15.29 -15.18 19.42
C MET A 772 -15.42 -13.75 18.91
N THR A 773 -14.32 -13.04 18.74
CA THR A 773 -14.30 -11.67 18.21
C THR A 773 -14.77 -11.64 16.75
N GLU A 774 -14.25 -12.55 15.90
CA GLU A 774 -14.70 -12.68 14.50
C GLU A 774 -16.17 -13.10 14.42
N GLY A 775 -16.59 -14.06 15.24
CA GLY A 775 -17.99 -14.50 15.33
C GLY A 775 -18.92 -13.35 15.76
N ALA A 776 -18.55 -12.59 16.78
CA ALA A 776 -19.32 -11.45 17.24
C ALA A 776 -19.43 -10.36 16.15
N ALA A 777 -18.33 -10.07 15.45
CA ALA A 777 -18.34 -9.12 14.33
C ALA A 777 -19.35 -9.56 13.24
N ILE A 778 -19.38 -10.83 12.89
CA ILE A 778 -20.33 -11.40 11.91
C ILE A 778 -21.77 -11.25 12.42
N LEU A 779 -22.07 -11.68 13.66
CA LEU A 779 -23.42 -11.62 14.24
C LEU A 779 -23.98 -10.19 14.31
N HIS A 780 -23.09 -9.19 14.47
CA HIS A 780 -23.49 -7.78 14.48
C HIS A 780 -23.61 -7.14 13.09
N SER A 781 -22.97 -7.72 12.03
CA SER A 781 -22.94 -7.09 10.69
C SER A 781 -23.80 -7.80 9.67
N ALA A 782 -23.97 -9.09 9.80
CA ALA A 782 -24.72 -9.88 8.83
C ALA A 782 -26.18 -9.46 8.76
N THR A 783 -26.72 -9.43 7.56
CA THR A 783 -28.13 -9.15 7.26
C THR A 783 -28.77 -10.36 6.58
N GLU A 784 -30.05 -10.27 6.24
CA GLU A 784 -30.74 -11.32 5.49
C GLU A 784 -30.26 -11.50 4.04
N GLN A 785 -29.46 -10.54 3.51
CA GLN A 785 -28.85 -10.61 2.19
C GLN A 785 -27.37 -11.04 2.24
N SER A 786 -26.83 -11.29 3.43
CA SER A 786 -25.44 -11.70 3.61
C SER A 786 -25.25 -13.20 3.37
N LEU A 787 -24.10 -13.56 2.84
CA LEU A 787 -23.57 -14.91 2.84
C LEU A 787 -22.61 -15.08 4.03
N VAL A 788 -22.91 -16.03 4.91
CA VAL A 788 -22.12 -16.32 6.12
C VAL A 788 -21.55 -17.72 6.06
N LEU A 789 -20.24 -17.82 6.24
CA LEU A 789 -19.48 -19.07 6.31
C LEU A 789 -18.93 -19.24 7.72
N MET A 790 -19.43 -20.20 8.46
CA MET A 790 -18.96 -20.55 9.81
C MET A 790 -18.34 -21.94 9.79
N ASP A 791 -17.07 -22.02 10.10
CA ASP A 791 -16.31 -23.27 10.10
C ASP A 791 -15.82 -23.61 11.52
N GLU A 792 -16.38 -24.67 12.08
CA GLU A 792 -16.02 -25.29 13.35
C GLU A 792 -15.97 -24.32 14.56
N ILE A 793 -16.97 -23.45 14.70
CA ILE A 793 -17.06 -22.52 15.83
C ILE A 793 -17.25 -23.26 17.17
N GLY A 794 -16.58 -22.78 18.23
CA GLY A 794 -16.64 -23.37 19.58
C GLY A 794 -15.57 -24.42 19.85
N ARG A 795 -14.57 -24.60 18.95
CA ARG A 795 -13.55 -25.63 19.06
C ARG A 795 -12.47 -25.31 20.11
N GLY A 796 -12.28 -24.05 20.43
CA GLY A 796 -11.19 -23.57 21.32
C GLY A 796 -11.51 -23.65 22.83
N THR A 797 -12.64 -24.26 23.25
CA THR A 797 -13.09 -24.38 24.64
C THR A 797 -13.57 -25.79 25.00
N SER A 798 -14.20 -25.97 26.18
CA SER A 798 -14.74 -27.27 26.56
C SER A 798 -15.86 -27.71 25.58
N THR A 799 -16.04 -28.99 25.41
CA THR A 799 -17.00 -29.55 24.43
C THR A 799 -18.43 -29.01 24.66
N PHE A 800 -18.89 -28.93 25.89
CA PHE A 800 -20.25 -28.46 26.22
C PHE A 800 -20.39 -26.95 26.02
N ASP A 801 -19.40 -26.14 26.42
CA ASP A 801 -19.41 -24.69 26.18
C ASP A 801 -19.37 -24.41 24.66
N GLY A 802 -18.51 -25.12 23.93
CA GLY A 802 -18.39 -24.99 22.47
C GLY A 802 -19.69 -25.32 21.75
N LEU A 803 -20.32 -26.43 22.13
CA LEU A 803 -21.63 -26.85 21.60
C LEU A 803 -22.75 -25.86 21.91
N ALA A 804 -22.83 -25.36 23.15
CA ALA A 804 -23.81 -24.35 23.55
C ALA A 804 -23.64 -23.04 22.77
N LEU A 805 -22.40 -22.56 22.60
CA LEU A 805 -22.07 -21.37 21.80
C LEU A 805 -22.41 -21.58 20.32
N ALA A 806 -22.00 -22.70 19.74
CA ALA A 806 -22.28 -23.02 18.34
C ALA A 806 -23.81 -23.11 18.08
N GLY A 807 -24.57 -23.71 18.99
CA GLY A 807 -26.04 -23.77 18.91
C GLY A 807 -26.69 -22.39 19.01
N ALA A 808 -26.21 -21.53 19.93
CA ALA A 808 -26.71 -20.17 20.08
C ALA A 808 -26.39 -19.31 18.86
N VAL A 809 -25.19 -19.42 18.30
CA VAL A 809 -24.78 -18.73 17.07
C VAL A 809 -25.63 -19.20 15.87
N ALA A 810 -25.85 -20.50 15.74
CA ALA A 810 -26.68 -21.06 14.68
C ALA A 810 -28.13 -20.55 14.78
N SER A 811 -28.73 -20.56 15.99
CA SER A 811 -30.05 -20.02 16.23
C SER A 811 -30.15 -18.53 15.92
N HIS A 812 -29.16 -17.73 16.31
CA HIS A 812 -29.13 -16.30 16.00
C HIS A 812 -29.09 -16.03 14.51
N LEU A 813 -28.20 -16.72 13.76
CA LEU A 813 -28.07 -16.56 12.30
C LEU A 813 -29.34 -17.01 11.56
N HIS A 814 -30.00 -18.06 12.04
CA HIS A 814 -31.21 -18.57 11.44
C HIS A 814 -32.44 -17.73 11.79
N ASP A 815 -32.70 -17.47 13.08
CA ASP A 815 -33.96 -16.89 13.55
C ASP A 815 -34.00 -15.36 13.46
N LYS A 816 -32.87 -14.69 13.80
CA LYS A 816 -32.81 -13.22 13.84
C LYS A 816 -32.24 -12.64 12.54
N THR A 817 -31.05 -13.08 12.13
CA THR A 817 -30.36 -12.53 10.96
C THR A 817 -30.98 -13.04 9.66
N ARG A 818 -31.36 -14.32 9.60
CA ARG A 818 -31.89 -15.00 8.43
C ARG A 818 -30.96 -14.96 7.20
N ALA A 819 -29.65 -14.86 7.45
CA ALA A 819 -28.62 -14.85 6.44
C ALA A 819 -28.52 -16.21 5.72
N PHE A 820 -28.02 -16.20 4.47
CA PHE A 820 -27.61 -17.44 3.82
C PHE A 820 -26.36 -17.98 4.52
N THR A 821 -26.50 -19.09 5.22
CA THR A 821 -25.45 -19.59 6.10
C THR A 821 -25.02 -21.01 5.73
N LEU A 822 -23.70 -21.17 5.53
CA LEU A 822 -23.01 -22.45 5.48
C LEU A 822 -22.32 -22.66 6.82
N PHE A 823 -22.79 -23.60 7.61
CA PHE A 823 -22.36 -23.85 8.98
C PHE A 823 -21.70 -25.22 9.08
N ALA A 824 -20.37 -25.28 8.97
CA ALA A 824 -19.65 -26.53 9.14
C ALA A 824 -19.37 -26.79 10.63
N THR A 825 -19.63 -28.00 11.06
CA THR A 825 -19.45 -28.38 12.46
C THR A 825 -19.01 -29.84 12.60
N HIS A 826 -18.32 -30.11 13.70
CA HIS A 826 -18.04 -31.48 14.17
C HIS A 826 -18.95 -31.93 15.31
N TYR A 827 -19.84 -31.04 15.78
CA TYR A 827 -20.85 -31.41 16.79
C TYR A 827 -22.01 -32.10 16.12
N PHE A 828 -22.16 -33.39 16.38
CA PHE A 828 -23.27 -34.20 15.83
C PHE A 828 -24.63 -33.75 16.35
N GLU A 829 -24.70 -33.22 17.55
CA GLU A 829 -25.92 -32.71 18.19
C GLU A 829 -26.55 -31.59 17.37
N LEU A 830 -25.75 -30.82 16.63
CA LEU A 830 -26.27 -29.80 15.72
C LEU A 830 -26.94 -30.33 14.47
N THR A 831 -26.84 -31.65 14.17
CA THR A 831 -27.60 -32.28 13.07
C THR A 831 -29.10 -32.37 13.38
N GLU A 832 -29.50 -32.19 14.65
CA GLU A 832 -30.90 -32.09 15.02
C GLU A 832 -31.50 -30.71 14.78
N PHE A 833 -30.63 -29.68 14.57
CA PHE A 833 -31.03 -28.28 14.36
C PHE A 833 -32.08 -28.13 13.25
N PRO A 834 -31.93 -28.73 12.04
CA PRO A 834 -32.92 -28.60 10.97
C PRO A 834 -34.28 -29.24 11.28
N ALA A 835 -34.34 -30.21 12.19
CA ALA A 835 -35.63 -30.82 12.58
C ALA A 835 -36.56 -29.79 13.29
N ARG A 836 -35.99 -28.76 13.91
CA ARG A 836 -36.69 -27.72 14.66
C ARG A 836 -36.75 -26.38 13.94
N HIS A 837 -35.95 -26.19 12.87
CA HIS A 837 -35.77 -24.93 12.16
C HIS A 837 -36.08 -25.09 10.67
N ALA A 838 -37.23 -24.61 10.23
CA ALA A 838 -37.82 -24.91 8.91
C ALA A 838 -36.99 -24.42 7.71
N LEU A 839 -36.09 -23.44 7.87
CA LEU A 839 -35.23 -22.92 6.80
C LEU A 839 -33.85 -23.60 6.79
N ALA A 840 -33.62 -24.57 7.66
CA ALA A 840 -32.36 -25.26 7.79
C ALA A 840 -32.40 -26.67 7.14
N VAL A 841 -31.27 -27.09 6.59
CA VAL A 841 -31.04 -28.41 6.03
C VAL A 841 -29.74 -29.02 6.54
N ASN A 842 -29.66 -30.33 6.58
CA ASN A 842 -28.41 -31.04 6.79
C ASN A 842 -27.76 -31.39 5.46
N CYS A 843 -26.47 -31.24 5.38
CA CYS A 843 -25.61 -31.75 4.31
C CYS A 843 -24.37 -32.42 4.94
N HIS A 844 -23.80 -33.37 4.23
CA HIS A 844 -22.55 -33.98 4.67
C HIS A 844 -21.61 -34.24 3.51
N VAL A 845 -20.33 -34.34 3.83
CA VAL A 845 -19.32 -34.75 2.85
C VAL A 845 -19.31 -36.26 2.76
N GLY A 846 -19.53 -36.80 1.55
CA GLY A 846 -19.55 -38.24 1.28
C GLY A 846 -18.16 -38.86 1.54
N ALA A 847 -18.18 -40.00 2.23
CA ALA A 847 -17.04 -40.87 2.45
C ALA A 847 -17.46 -42.33 2.29
N VAL A 848 -16.64 -43.12 1.63
CA VAL A 848 -16.88 -44.56 1.44
C VAL A 848 -15.79 -45.34 2.13
N GLU A 849 -16.19 -46.29 2.95
CA GLU A 849 -15.30 -47.29 3.55
C GLU A 849 -15.06 -48.43 2.55
N SER A 850 -13.80 -48.63 2.17
CA SER A 850 -13.36 -49.75 1.34
C SER A 850 -12.39 -50.62 2.13
N GLY A 851 -12.98 -51.62 2.81
CA GLY A 851 -12.27 -52.48 3.75
C GLY A 851 -11.72 -51.66 4.90
N ASP A 852 -10.41 -51.69 5.05
CA ASP A 852 -9.70 -50.92 6.08
C ASP A 852 -9.38 -49.44 5.71
N ASN A 853 -9.67 -49.00 4.47
CA ASN A 853 -9.39 -47.66 3.98
C ASN A 853 -10.65 -46.81 3.88
N ILE A 854 -10.53 -45.51 4.07
CA ILE A 854 -11.58 -44.54 3.77
C ILE A 854 -11.20 -43.77 2.53
N VAL A 855 -12.14 -43.59 1.63
CA VAL A 855 -12.02 -42.73 0.45
C VAL A 855 -13.00 -41.57 0.63
N PHE A 856 -12.48 -40.36 0.66
CA PHE A 856 -13.31 -39.16 0.67
C PHE A 856 -13.78 -38.87 -0.75
N LEU A 857 -15.09 -38.78 -0.94
CA LEU A 857 -15.67 -38.51 -2.27
C LEU A 857 -15.57 -37.02 -2.63
N HIS A 858 -15.34 -36.13 -1.65
CA HIS A 858 -15.38 -34.67 -1.80
C HIS A 858 -16.72 -34.16 -2.38
N GLU A 859 -17.76 -34.94 -2.30
CA GLU A 859 -19.12 -34.66 -2.75
C GLU A 859 -20.00 -34.29 -1.56
N ILE A 860 -20.79 -33.23 -1.71
CA ILE A 860 -21.78 -32.80 -0.72
C ILE A 860 -23.09 -33.51 -0.98
N GLN A 861 -23.53 -34.30 -0.02
CA GLN A 861 -24.75 -35.09 -0.07
C GLN A 861 -25.79 -34.59 0.92
N PRO A 862 -27.11 -34.70 0.65
CA PRO A 862 -28.15 -34.30 1.57
C PRO A 862 -28.19 -35.22 2.80
N GLY A 863 -28.60 -34.64 3.93
CA GLY A 863 -28.72 -35.36 5.22
C GLY A 863 -27.47 -35.24 6.10
N PRO A 864 -27.53 -35.67 7.36
CA PRO A 864 -26.42 -35.66 8.28
C PRO A 864 -25.41 -36.78 7.97
N ALA A 865 -24.14 -36.59 8.34
CA ALA A 865 -23.16 -37.67 8.29
C ALA A 865 -23.55 -38.80 9.22
N SER A 866 -23.36 -40.05 8.79
CA SER A 866 -23.76 -41.23 9.57
C SER A 866 -22.78 -41.57 10.69
N ARG A 867 -21.53 -41.10 10.63
CA ARG A 867 -20.45 -41.44 11.59
C ARG A 867 -19.34 -40.39 11.64
N SER A 868 -18.57 -40.46 12.73
CA SER A 868 -17.29 -39.77 12.85
C SER A 868 -16.16 -40.57 12.21
N TYR A 869 -15.26 -39.94 11.46
CA TYR A 869 -14.14 -40.59 10.77
C TYR A 869 -12.76 -40.25 11.37
N GLY A 870 -12.71 -39.67 12.56
CA GLY A 870 -11.44 -39.21 13.18
C GLY A 870 -10.43 -40.33 13.39
N VAL A 871 -10.87 -41.52 13.81
CA VAL A 871 -10.00 -42.69 14.03
C VAL A 871 -9.44 -43.22 12.71
N GLN A 872 -10.25 -43.20 11.65
CA GLN A 872 -9.82 -43.63 10.31
C GLN A 872 -8.79 -42.64 9.73
N VAL A 873 -9.00 -41.33 9.91
CA VAL A 873 -8.03 -40.28 9.51
C VAL A 873 -6.71 -40.44 10.24
N ALA A 874 -6.76 -40.73 11.54
CA ALA A 874 -5.52 -40.99 12.33
C ALA A 874 -4.72 -42.16 11.75
N ARG A 875 -5.39 -43.21 11.26
CA ARG A 875 -4.73 -44.33 10.59
C ARG A 875 -4.09 -43.90 9.25
N LEU A 876 -4.79 -43.12 8.44
CA LEU A 876 -4.25 -42.59 7.18
C LEU A 876 -3.05 -41.70 7.41
N ALA A 877 -3.01 -40.98 8.52
CA ALA A 877 -1.85 -40.18 8.95
C ALA A 877 -0.65 -40.99 9.45
N GLY A 878 -0.76 -42.35 9.47
CA GLY A 878 0.35 -43.23 9.85
C GLY A 878 0.47 -43.48 11.37
N MET A 879 -0.59 -43.21 12.15
CA MET A 879 -0.56 -43.59 13.57
C MET A 879 -0.44 -45.09 13.79
N PRO A 880 0.29 -45.55 14.86
CA PRO A 880 0.48 -46.96 15.14
C PRO A 880 -0.84 -47.75 15.21
N ALA A 881 -0.91 -48.92 14.55
CA ALA A 881 -2.12 -49.71 14.44
C ALA A 881 -2.69 -50.16 15.79
N SER A 882 -1.84 -50.33 16.82
CA SER A 882 -2.28 -50.65 18.19
C SER A 882 -3.08 -49.49 18.81
N LEU A 883 -2.58 -48.25 18.64
CA LEU A 883 -3.23 -47.03 19.14
C LEU A 883 -4.59 -46.81 18.42
N VAL A 884 -4.63 -47.01 17.10
CA VAL A 884 -5.86 -46.89 16.30
C VAL A 884 -6.92 -47.90 16.75
N ARG A 885 -6.54 -49.14 17.03
CA ARG A 885 -7.47 -50.16 17.57
C ARG A 885 -7.99 -49.80 18.96
N GLN A 886 -7.11 -49.30 19.84
CA GLN A 886 -7.51 -48.85 21.17
C GLN A 886 -8.48 -47.67 21.10
N ALA A 887 -8.18 -46.67 20.23
CA ALA A 887 -9.03 -45.51 20.02
C ALA A 887 -10.42 -45.93 19.47
N ARG A 888 -10.45 -46.91 18.54
CA ARG A 888 -11.75 -47.43 18.01
C ARG A 888 -12.58 -48.10 19.11
N ALA A 889 -12.00 -48.98 19.91
CA ALA A 889 -12.70 -49.64 21.02
C ALA A 889 -13.19 -48.63 22.07
N THR A 890 -12.42 -47.56 22.33
CA THR A 890 -12.81 -46.48 23.25
C THR A 890 -13.96 -45.68 22.67
N LEU A 891 -13.94 -45.36 21.35
CA LEU A 891 -15.00 -44.66 20.65
C LEU A 891 -16.33 -45.43 20.69
N GLU A 892 -16.27 -46.72 20.37
CA GLU A 892 -17.45 -47.62 20.41
C GLU A 892 -18.05 -47.68 21.83
N ALA A 893 -17.20 -47.74 22.88
CA ALA A 893 -17.68 -47.70 24.27
C ALA A 893 -18.30 -46.35 24.66
N LEU A 894 -17.77 -45.24 24.14
CA LEU A 894 -18.34 -43.91 24.39
C LEU A 894 -19.66 -43.71 23.66
N GLU A 895 -19.76 -44.17 22.40
CA GLU A 895 -20.99 -44.09 21.60
C GLU A 895 -22.11 -44.96 22.21
N ALA A 896 -21.77 -46.14 22.73
CA ALA A 896 -22.74 -47.02 23.43
C ALA A 896 -23.27 -46.32 24.71
N ARG A 897 -22.39 -45.68 25.51
CA ARG A 897 -22.81 -44.93 26.69
C ARG A 897 -23.62 -43.69 26.35
N ALA A 898 -23.28 -43.00 25.28
CA ALA A 898 -24.02 -41.83 24.81
C ALA A 898 -25.44 -42.24 24.35
N SER A 899 -25.59 -43.38 23.66
CA SER A 899 -26.88 -43.91 23.23
C SER A 899 -27.76 -44.31 24.41
N GLU A 900 -27.18 -44.77 25.51
CA GLU A 900 -27.91 -45.06 26.75
C GLU A 900 -28.31 -43.78 27.51
N GLN A 901 -27.57 -42.69 27.38
CA GLN A 901 -27.81 -41.40 28.02
C GLN A 901 -28.65 -40.41 27.18
N GLN A 902 -28.83 -40.64 25.91
CA GLN A 902 -29.54 -39.77 24.93
C GLN A 902 -31.05 -39.60 25.22
N ALA A 903 -31.57 -40.20 26.28
CA ALA A 903 -32.95 -39.95 26.70
C ALA A 903 -33.22 -38.54 27.22
N GLN A 904 -32.23 -37.63 27.38
CA GLN A 904 -32.51 -36.40 28.14
C GLN A 904 -31.59 -35.18 27.99
N ILE A 905 -31.03 -34.85 26.82
CA ILE A 905 -30.49 -33.51 26.63
C ILE A 905 -31.12 -32.90 25.37
N ASP A 906 -32.26 -32.22 25.55
CA ASP A 906 -32.83 -31.37 24.52
C ASP A 906 -32.11 -30.01 24.50
N LEU A 907 -31.08 -29.88 23.71
CA LEU A 907 -30.26 -28.67 23.59
C LEU A 907 -31.04 -27.48 23.00
N PHE A 908 -32.15 -27.75 22.32
CA PHE A 908 -33.00 -26.77 21.65
C PHE A 908 -34.38 -26.66 22.31
N ALA A 909 -34.61 -27.30 23.47
CA ALA A 909 -35.81 -27.02 24.21
C ALA A 909 -35.84 -25.51 24.54
N PRO A 910 -36.93 -24.80 24.28
CA PRO A 910 -37.03 -23.44 24.78
C PRO A 910 -36.75 -23.51 26.25
N PRO A 911 -35.88 -22.62 26.80
CA PRO A 911 -35.66 -22.59 28.24
C PRO A 911 -37.04 -22.58 28.90
N PRO A 912 -37.27 -23.39 29.94
CA PRO A 912 -38.57 -23.39 30.59
C PRO A 912 -38.94 -21.95 30.82
N SER A 913 -40.14 -21.56 30.35
CA SER A 913 -40.68 -20.21 30.49
C SER A 913 -41.08 -19.95 31.96
N THR A 914 -40.12 -20.06 32.82
CA THR A 914 -40.12 -19.49 34.15
C THR A 914 -39.34 -18.16 34.05
N PHE A 915 -39.90 -17.26 33.24
CA PHE A 915 -39.80 -15.87 33.64
C PHE A 915 -40.76 -15.74 34.81
N VAL A 916 -40.31 -16.17 35.96
CA VAL A 916 -40.67 -15.49 37.18
C VAL A 916 -39.98 -14.15 37.03
N PRO A 917 -40.71 -13.03 36.85
CA PRO A 917 -40.08 -11.74 36.94
C PRO A 917 -39.38 -11.75 38.31
N GLU A 918 -38.06 -11.70 38.36
CA GLU A 918 -37.37 -11.36 39.59
C GLU A 918 -38.06 -10.10 40.12
N PRO A 919 -38.54 -10.11 41.39
CA PRO A 919 -39.18 -8.95 41.95
C PRO A 919 -38.18 -7.81 41.74
N VAL A 920 -38.57 -6.79 40.96
CA VAL A 920 -37.76 -5.63 40.71
C VAL A 920 -37.25 -5.18 42.06
N SER A 921 -35.94 -5.12 42.24
CA SER A 921 -35.35 -4.77 43.54
C SER A 921 -35.96 -3.44 43.99
N PRO A 922 -36.56 -3.34 45.18
CA PRO A 922 -37.12 -2.06 45.68
C PRO A 922 -36.11 -0.90 45.58
N LEU A 923 -34.84 -1.21 45.54
CA LEU A 923 -33.75 -0.27 45.33
C LEU A 923 -33.76 0.31 43.90
N LEU A 924 -33.98 -0.51 42.87
CA LEU A 924 -34.05 -0.09 41.48
C LEU A 924 -35.30 0.75 41.20
N GLU A 925 -36.46 0.32 41.72
CA GLU A 925 -37.71 1.13 41.63
C GLU A 925 -37.57 2.50 42.32
N ALA A 926 -36.91 2.53 43.47
CA ALA A 926 -36.68 3.78 44.19
C ALA A 926 -35.65 4.67 43.51
N PHE A 927 -34.72 4.09 42.78
CA PHE A 927 -33.71 4.81 42.01
C PHE A 927 -34.26 5.39 40.68
N ASP A 928 -35.04 4.60 39.94
CA ASP A 928 -35.66 5.02 38.67
C ASP A 928 -36.77 6.08 38.84
N ALA A 929 -37.36 6.17 40.04
CA ALA A 929 -38.38 7.16 40.37
C ALA A 929 -37.82 8.56 40.72
N VAL A 930 -36.50 8.73 40.65
CA VAL A 930 -35.83 9.98 41.07
C VAL A 930 -35.41 10.82 39.85
N ASP A 931 -35.88 12.05 39.84
CA ASP A 931 -35.37 13.08 38.93
C ASP A 931 -34.26 13.88 39.63
N PRO A 932 -32.98 13.71 39.28
CA PRO A 932 -31.88 14.34 39.97
C PRO A 932 -31.83 15.85 39.80
N ASP A 933 -32.48 16.41 38.76
CA ASP A 933 -32.49 17.85 38.50
C ASP A 933 -33.46 18.65 39.37
N VAL A 934 -34.37 17.96 40.08
CA VAL A 934 -35.39 18.57 40.93
C VAL A 934 -35.05 18.48 42.44
N LEU A 935 -34.00 17.71 42.81
CA LEU A 935 -33.66 17.46 44.22
C LEU A 935 -32.83 18.60 44.82
N SER A 936 -33.27 19.06 45.97
CA SER A 936 -32.42 19.91 46.83
C SER A 936 -31.29 19.09 47.49
N PRO A 937 -30.17 19.69 47.90
CA PRO A 937 -29.06 18.97 48.55
C PRO A 937 -29.47 18.16 49.78
N LYS A 938 -30.52 18.60 50.51
CA LYS A 938 -31.03 17.92 51.68
C LYS A 938 -31.84 16.67 51.30
N GLU A 939 -32.68 16.79 50.30
CA GLU A 939 -33.47 15.68 49.76
C GLU A 939 -32.59 14.63 49.10
N ALA A 940 -31.52 15.03 48.42
CA ALA A 940 -30.51 14.12 47.84
C ALA A 940 -29.83 13.29 48.94
N LEU A 941 -29.51 13.89 50.09
CA LEU A 941 -28.91 13.18 51.21
C LEU A 941 -29.91 12.21 51.88
N GLU A 942 -31.16 12.62 52.05
CA GLU A 942 -32.23 11.77 52.56
C GLU A 942 -32.53 10.60 51.61
N LEU A 943 -32.47 10.84 50.28
CA LEU A 943 -32.59 9.81 49.27
C LEU A 943 -31.48 8.78 49.37
N VAL A 944 -30.22 9.21 49.53
CA VAL A 944 -29.06 8.30 49.69
C VAL A 944 -29.26 7.41 50.93
N TYR A 945 -29.75 7.95 52.07
CA TYR A 945 -30.04 7.13 53.23
C TYR A 945 -31.20 6.14 52.98
N ARG A 946 -32.25 6.56 52.26
CA ARG A 946 -33.36 5.69 51.85
C ARG A 946 -32.92 4.56 50.95
N LEU A 947 -32.14 4.84 49.89
CA LEU A 947 -31.57 3.84 48.97
C LEU A 947 -30.67 2.88 49.76
N LYS A 948 -29.88 3.37 50.71
CA LYS A 948 -29.03 2.53 51.55
C LYS A 948 -29.83 1.63 52.51
N SER A 949 -31.02 2.03 52.95
CA SER A 949 -31.89 1.19 53.78
C SER A 949 -32.67 0.13 52.98
N LEU A 950 -32.73 0.24 51.65
CA LEU A 950 -33.38 -0.71 50.77
C LEU A 950 -32.39 -1.77 50.22
N ARG A 951 -31.13 -1.67 50.59
CA ARG A 951 -30.09 -2.65 50.28
C ARG A 951 -30.11 -3.77 51.32
#